data_a9a345212ee13190270d1969006554e0
#
_entry.id   a9a345212ee13190270d1969006554e0
#
_cell.length_a   1.000
_cell.length_b   1.000
_cell.length_c   1.000
_cell.angle_alpha   90.00
_cell.angle_beta   90.00
_cell.angle_gamma   90.00
#
_symmetry.space_group_name_H-M   'P 1'
#
loop_
_entity.id
_entity.type
_entity.pdbx_description
1 polymer ?
#
loop_
_entity_poly.entity_id
_entity_poly.type
_entity_poly.pdbx_seq_one_letter_code
_entity_poly.pdbx_strand_id
1 'polypeptide(L)'
;MRRGVALLGLPALLAAQAPAPPATPQRFEVTVVPPDMLFRFAPRVEVPGLPKIALVLSGGGARGLAEIGVIQRLEEVGYPLGSVTGTSAGALVGALYASGFSGREIEDLFRRLDLGRTVLDPLVRNPGETLGEQEDRSDTFLTAEIDRGRLSFAQSLRSGAELQRVLQALLARASFYSNGQFDRLRLPLRVLATNLETGQGRVFDRGDLPEAVRASMAIPGALRPVVIDGQQYVDGALVENLPVGVAKEAFHPDLVLAVDVSSPLEKRPSRNFFSVAARSLDLVVERRQWESRAQADLLIRLKDLQVPFLDYSGLLPQLVQQGRRGFDAVQASFHDRLRRAMGGHAVLPVQGVRCVCDEAVPPEIRSLQATFLPEGRPPQEQDVLTFLQQVLVHGWAQKAWAEVDRAAGPPQLALHLVLYPPVKSVDLEVPPAWRDRVLASLSSRVPLGARFNPEAFGQALSEVIYGLVMDDAPLVDARGSGFDPATGRVRVVLREPRVASVKVEPSEGRPVDAASLEHLLAPLAHGPLRTDVLQKRVALAEYRTHLQRLRSQLVPADVALDTADLVVTPMPLPRHRVDLSLGYESNLGGQGGLVYRGLDLGFRGTELELRAARNRLQEQASLALRWPVGLAPGTGLEVRFGGWRQRIVDPVAWARPELQGGQPDSRMGVFDADLRAFVRFGNLGTG
;
A
#
# COMPACT_ATOMS: atom_id res chain seq x y z
N MET A 1 72.82 -43.20 -58.06
CA MET A 1 72.20 -44.53 -58.34
C MET A 1 70.66 -44.38 -58.27
N ARG A 2 70.12 -44.79 -59.38
CA ARG A 2 68.67 -44.84 -59.70
C ARG A 2 67.86 -45.63 -58.67
N ARG A 3 66.56 -45.19 -58.43
CA ARG A 3 65.41 -46.03 -58.65
C ARG A 3 64.17 -45.17 -58.45
N GLY A 4 63.31 -45.07 -59.48
CA GLY A 4 62.01 -44.52 -59.51
C GLY A 4 60.98 -45.50 -58.93
N VAL A 5 59.91 -45.01 -58.47
CA VAL A 5 58.64 -45.77 -58.19
C VAL A 5 57.46 -44.99 -58.71
N ALA A 6 56.59 -45.75 -59.33
CA ALA A 6 55.44 -45.33 -60.14
C ALA A 6 54.32 -44.67 -59.42
N LEU A 7 53.65 -43.77 -60.08
CA LEU A 7 52.26 -43.28 -59.78
C LEU A 7 51.25 -44.43 -59.95
N LEU A 8 50.49 -44.65 -58.89
CA LEU A 8 49.22 -45.37 -58.97
C LEU A 8 48.08 -44.36 -58.66
N GLY A 9 47.26 -44.03 -59.66
CA GLY A 9 46.12 -43.23 -59.51
C GLY A 9 44.99 -43.95 -58.72
N LEU A 10 44.49 -43.31 -57.69
CA LEU A 10 43.28 -43.70 -57.01
C LEU A 10 42.08 -42.89 -57.61
N PRO A 11 40.93 -43.52 -57.91
CA PRO A 11 39.74 -42.80 -58.35
C PRO A 11 39.13 -42.04 -57.16
N ALA A 12 38.83 -40.74 -57.40
CA ALA A 12 38.07 -39.92 -56.46
C ALA A 12 36.67 -40.52 -56.29
N LEU A 13 36.42 -41.15 -55.12
CA LEU A 13 35.06 -41.42 -54.67
C LEU A 13 34.36 -40.09 -54.43
N LEU A 14 33.39 -39.73 -55.30
CA LEU A 14 32.37 -38.75 -55.01
C LEU A 14 31.55 -39.30 -53.82
N ALA A 15 31.89 -38.87 -52.63
CA ALA A 15 30.98 -39.02 -51.46
C ALA A 15 29.74 -38.19 -51.72
N ALA A 16 28.62 -38.82 -52.08
CA ALA A 16 27.31 -38.20 -52.07
C ALA A 16 27.10 -37.69 -50.64
N GLN A 17 27.12 -36.37 -50.50
CA GLN A 17 26.67 -35.74 -49.22
C GLN A 17 25.26 -36.15 -49.02
N ALA A 18 24.98 -36.88 -47.93
CA ALA A 18 23.64 -37.14 -47.45
C ALA A 18 22.91 -35.80 -47.34
N PRO A 19 21.64 -35.73 -47.75
CA PRO A 19 20.87 -34.49 -47.59
C PRO A 19 20.91 -34.06 -46.14
N ALA A 20 21.27 -32.80 -45.91
CA ALA A 20 21.24 -32.23 -44.58
C ALA A 20 19.89 -32.53 -43.93
N PRO A 21 19.80 -32.94 -42.67
CA PRO A 21 18.53 -33.16 -42.00
C PRO A 21 17.65 -31.91 -42.18
N PRO A 22 16.36 -32.07 -42.40
CA PRO A 22 15.46 -30.93 -42.58
C PRO A 22 15.67 -29.98 -41.41
N ALA A 23 16.00 -28.73 -41.69
CA ALA A 23 16.20 -27.72 -40.66
C ALA A 23 14.95 -27.67 -39.81
N THR A 24 15.06 -27.86 -38.52
CA THR A 24 13.94 -27.73 -37.57
C THR A 24 13.24 -26.40 -37.85
N PRO A 25 11.92 -26.37 -38.02
CA PRO A 25 11.21 -25.12 -38.32
C PRO A 25 11.49 -24.12 -37.20
N GLN A 26 11.85 -22.88 -37.57
CA GLN A 26 12.02 -21.81 -36.61
C GLN A 26 10.66 -21.52 -35.96
N ARG A 27 10.55 -21.79 -34.66
CA ARG A 27 9.29 -21.67 -33.90
C ARG A 27 9.43 -20.54 -32.87
N PHE A 28 8.39 -19.71 -32.82
CA PHE A 28 8.20 -18.64 -31.86
C PHE A 28 7.06 -19.00 -30.94
N GLU A 29 7.31 -19.04 -29.66
CA GLU A 29 6.33 -19.44 -28.65
C GLU A 29 6.45 -18.54 -27.42
N VAL A 30 5.32 -18.26 -26.80
CA VAL A 30 5.22 -17.53 -25.54
C VAL A 30 4.56 -18.43 -24.50
N THR A 31 4.97 -18.31 -23.25
CA THR A 31 4.48 -19.14 -22.16
C THR A 31 3.32 -18.46 -21.43
N VAL A 32 2.21 -19.18 -21.26
CA VAL A 32 1.09 -18.73 -20.44
C VAL A 32 1.24 -19.31 -19.05
N VAL A 33 1.42 -18.46 -18.06
CA VAL A 33 1.45 -18.83 -16.65
C VAL A 33 0.04 -18.69 -16.08
N PRO A 34 -0.56 -19.77 -15.55
CA PRO A 34 -1.92 -19.73 -15.00
C PRO A 34 -1.99 -18.76 -13.81
N PRO A 35 -3.19 -18.21 -13.53
CA PRO A 35 -3.41 -17.35 -12.37
C PRO A 35 -3.30 -18.17 -11.07
N ASP A 36 -2.83 -17.52 -9.99
CA ASP A 36 -2.75 -18.13 -8.66
C ASP A 36 -4.08 -18.05 -7.89
N MET A 37 -5.05 -17.29 -8.38
CA MET A 37 -6.35 -17.02 -7.75
C MET A 37 -6.27 -16.43 -6.33
N LEU A 38 -5.10 -15.97 -5.94
CA LEU A 38 -4.84 -15.22 -4.71
C LEU A 38 -4.64 -13.74 -5.03
N PHE A 39 -3.57 -13.43 -5.75
CA PHE A 39 -3.21 -12.06 -6.13
C PHE A 39 -3.43 -11.78 -7.61
N ARG A 40 -3.56 -12.84 -8.39
CA ARG A 40 -3.66 -12.80 -9.84
C ARG A 40 -4.82 -13.67 -10.29
N PHE A 41 -5.82 -13.04 -10.87
CA PHE A 41 -7.04 -13.72 -11.33
C PHE A 41 -7.04 -13.94 -12.85
N ALA A 42 -6.14 -13.29 -13.59
CA ALA A 42 -5.90 -13.50 -15.00
C ALA A 42 -4.53 -14.14 -15.26
N PRO A 43 -4.35 -14.93 -16.35
CA PRO A 43 -3.05 -15.48 -16.71
C PRO A 43 -2.02 -14.41 -16.98
N ARG A 44 -0.74 -14.75 -16.76
CA ARG A 44 0.40 -13.96 -17.17
C ARG A 44 1.04 -14.57 -18.40
N VAL A 45 1.42 -13.75 -19.35
CA VAL A 45 2.14 -14.18 -20.54
C VAL A 45 3.61 -13.83 -20.38
N GLU A 46 4.47 -14.85 -20.48
CA GLU A 46 5.92 -14.70 -20.45
C GLU A 46 6.47 -14.83 -21.88
N VAL A 47 7.12 -13.77 -22.34
CA VAL A 47 7.73 -13.71 -23.65
C VAL A 47 9.23 -13.97 -23.49
N PRO A 48 9.81 -14.92 -24.24
CA PRO A 48 11.25 -15.14 -24.24
C PRO A 48 12.00 -13.85 -24.62
N GLY A 49 13.01 -13.49 -23.84
CA GLY A 49 13.79 -12.28 -24.08
C GLY A 49 13.09 -10.96 -23.70
N LEU A 50 11.87 -10.99 -23.13
CA LEU A 50 11.24 -9.79 -22.62
C LEU A 50 12.06 -9.27 -21.42
N PRO A 51 12.44 -7.98 -21.43
CA PRO A 51 13.21 -7.40 -20.35
C PRO A 51 12.42 -7.36 -19.05
N LYS A 52 13.08 -7.63 -17.93
CA LYS A 52 12.52 -7.48 -16.58
C LYS A 52 12.43 -5.99 -16.26
N ILE A 53 11.21 -5.48 -16.11
CA ILE A 53 10.95 -4.07 -15.84
C ILE A 53 10.70 -3.87 -14.36
N ALA A 54 11.51 -3.05 -13.70
CA ALA A 54 11.25 -2.59 -12.35
C ALA A 54 10.51 -1.23 -12.39
N LEU A 55 9.38 -1.14 -11.69
CA LEU A 55 8.68 0.10 -11.43
C LEU A 55 9.18 0.70 -10.12
N VAL A 56 9.69 1.93 -10.19
CA VAL A 56 10.18 2.66 -9.01
C VAL A 56 9.31 3.89 -8.77
N LEU A 57 8.73 3.97 -7.57
CA LEU A 57 7.79 5.00 -7.15
C LEU A 57 8.41 5.87 -6.05
N SER A 58 8.39 7.18 -6.25
CA SER A 58 9.02 8.12 -5.33
C SER A 58 8.13 8.51 -4.16
N GLY A 59 8.72 9.02 -3.09
CA GLY A 59 7.98 9.76 -2.08
C GLY A 59 7.53 11.14 -2.59
N GLY A 60 6.39 11.62 -2.09
CA GLY A 60 5.85 12.90 -2.52
C GLY A 60 4.60 13.36 -1.75
N GLY A 61 4.22 12.67 -0.68
CA GLY A 61 2.98 12.95 0.06
C GLY A 61 1.76 12.85 -0.86
N ALA A 62 0.86 13.83 -0.83
CA ALA A 62 -0.35 13.86 -1.66
C ALA A 62 -0.07 13.78 -3.17
N ARG A 63 1.08 14.26 -3.63
CA ARG A 63 1.48 14.19 -5.04
C ARG A 63 1.69 12.77 -5.55
N GLY A 64 2.01 11.82 -4.65
CA GLY A 64 2.12 10.39 -4.98
C GLY A 64 0.85 9.80 -5.58
N LEU A 65 -0.31 10.43 -5.39
CA LEU A 65 -1.56 10.01 -6.05
C LEU A 65 -1.47 10.08 -7.59
N ALA A 66 -0.54 10.85 -8.15
CA ALA A 66 -0.31 10.89 -9.59
C ALA A 66 0.31 9.58 -10.12
N GLU A 67 1.01 8.82 -9.30
CA GLU A 67 1.59 7.52 -9.66
C GLU A 67 0.52 6.50 -10.07
N ILE A 68 -0.70 6.63 -9.53
CA ILE A 68 -1.85 5.81 -9.89
C ILE A 68 -2.16 5.93 -11.39
N GLY A 69 -2.11 7.15 -11.93
CA GLY A 69 -2.33 7.40 -13.35
C GLY A 69 -1.27 6.75 -14.25
N VAL A 70 -0.02 6.72 -13.80
CA VAL A 70 1.06 5.99 -14.49
C VAL A 70 0.79 4.49 -14.50
N ILE A 71 0.38 3.92 -13.36
CA ILE A 71 0.03 2.50 -13.23
C ILE A 71 -1.13 2.14 -14.18
N GLN A 72 -2.20 2.96 -14.22
CA GLN A 72 -3.32 2.74 -15.12
C GLN A 72 -2.88 2.69 -16.59
N ARG A 73 -1.97 3.58 -17.00
CA ARG A 73 -1.46 3.56 -18.38
C ARG A 73 -0.57 2.35 -18.66
N LEU A 74 0.24 1.92 -17.69
CA LEU A 74 1.04 0.70 -17.81
C LEU A 74 0.15 -0.54 -17.98
N GLU A 75 -0.96 -0.63 -17.24
CA GLU A 75 -1.94 -1.71 -17.38
C GLU A 75 -2.61 -1.69 -18.77
N GLU A 76 -3.00 -0.51 -19.26
CA GLU A 76 -3.62 -0.36 -20.59
C GLU A 76 -2.66 -0.73 -21.74
N VAL A 77 -1.37 -0.47 -21.58
CA VAL A 77 -0.33 -0.86 -22.55
C VAL A 77 -0.04 -2.36 -22.50
N GLY A 78 -0.30 -3.02 -21.35
CA GLY A 78 -0.21 -4.47 -21.21
C GLY A 78 1.19 -5.03 -21.11
N TYR A 79 2.23 -4.21 -20.81
CA TYR A 79 3.57 -4.73 -20.55
C TYR A 79 3.69 -5.24 -19.11
N PRO A 80 4.16 -6.49 -18.91
CA PRO A 80 4.28 -7.06 -17.58
C PRO A 80 5.44 -6.42 -16.82
N LEU A 81 5.12 -5.86 -15.66
CA LEU A 81 6.13 -5.43 -14.68
C LEU A 81 6.71 -6.65 -13.97
N GLY A 82 8.01 -6.62 -13.68
CA GLY A 82 8.72 -7.66 -12.93
C GLY A 82 8.75 -7.42 -11.42
N SER A 83 8.79 -6.16 -10.99
CA SER A 83 8.89 -5.78 -9.56
C SER A 83 8.48 -4.35 -9.32
N VAL A 84 8.23 -4.02 -8.04
CA VAL A 84 7.93 -2.66 -7.59
C VAL A 84 8.85 -2.29 -6.42
N THR A 85 9.33 -1.05 -6.42
CA THR A 85 10.06 -0.48 -5.29
C THR A 85 9.50 0.90 -4.98
N GLY A 86 9.26 1.20 -3.71
CA GLY A 86 8.64 2.46 -3.34
C GLY A 86 9.16 3.06 -2.05
N THR A 87 9.07 4.40 -1.96
CA THR A 87 9.34 5.19 -0.76
C THR A 87 8.13 6.04 -0.42
N SER A 88 7.74 6.14 0.87
CA SER A 88 6.67 7.03 1.36
C SER A 88 5.34 6.80 0.61
N ALA A 89 4.80 7.82 -0.06
CA ALA A 89 3.60 7.68 -0.87
C ALA A 89 3.74 6.61 -1.96
N GLY A 90 4.91 6.51 -2.60
CA GLY A 90 5.20 5.47 -3.57
C GLY A 90 5.27 4.07 -2.95
N ALA A 91 5.63 3.94 -1.66
CA ALA A 91 5.52 2.67 -0.94
C ALA A 91 4.06 2.28 -0.71
N LEU A 92 3.17 3.23 -0.41
CA LEU A 92 1.74 2.98 -0.25
C LEU A 92 1.10 2.54 -1.57
N VAL A 93 1.27 3.32 -2.64
CA VAL A 93 0.71 3.02 -3.97
C VAL A 93 1.31 1.70 -4.50
N GLY A 94 2.63 1.53 -4.36
CA GLY A 94 3.34 0.33 -4.78
C GLY A 94 2.91 -0.93 -4.02
N ALA A 95 2.69 -0.83 -2.70
CA ALA A 95 2.22 -1.95 -1.89
C ALA A 95 0.81 -2.37 -2.26
N LEU A 96 -0.12 -1.44 -2.48
CA LEU A 96 -1.47 -1.74 -2.95
C LEU A 96 -1.42 -2.43 -4.32
N TYR A 97 -0.63 -1.89 -5.25
CA TYR A 97 -0.48 -2.47 -6.58
C TYR A 97 0.15 -3.87 -6.55
N ALA A 98 1.23 -4.04 -5.79
CA ALA A 98 1.88 -5.33 -5.59
C ALA A 98 0.96 -6.36 -4.89
N SER A 99 0.01 -5.89 -4.08
CA SER A 99 -0.99 -6.71 -3.39
C SER A 99 -2.16 -7.16 -4.27
N GLY A 100 -2.20 -6.73 -5.55
CA GLY A 100 -3.16 -7.18 -6.53
C GLY A 100 -4.25 -6.16 -6.91
N PHE A 101 -4.30 -4.98 -6.26
CA PHE A 101 -5.21 -3.92 -6.70
C PHE A 101 -4.78 -3.37 -8.06
N SER A 102 -5.72 -3.15 -8.95
CA SER A 102 -5.48 -2.41 -10.19
C SER A 102 -5.36 -0.91 -9.94
N GLY A 103 -4.80 -0.17 -10.90
CA GLY A 103 -4.74 1.29 -10.80
C GLY A 103 -6.11 1.96 -10.66
N ARG A 104 -7.16 1.37 -11.23
CA ARG A 104 -8.54 1.85 -11.08
C ARG A 104 -9.11 1.57 -9.69
N GLU A 105 -8.87 0.39 -9.14
CA GLU A 105 -9.30 0.03 -7.78
C GLU A 105 -8.58 0.89 -6.73
N ILE A 106 -7.29 1.20 -6.94
CA ILE A 106 -6.53 2.12 -6.06
C ILE A 106 -7.12 3.54 -6.14
N GLU A 107 -7.47 4.03 -7.32
CA GLU A 107 -8.13 5.34 -7.46
C GLU A 107 -9.49 5.35 -6.75
N ASP A 108 -10.33 4.33 -6.94
CA ASP A 108 -11.64 4.23 -6.28
C ASP A 108 -11.51 4.15 -4.76
N LEU A 109 -10.55 3.36 -4.27
CA LEU A 109 -10.21 3.27 -2.86
C LEU A 109 -9.89 4.66 -2.27
N PHE A 110 -9.00 5.42 -2.90
CA PHE A 110 -8.62 6.73 -2.41
C PHE A 110 -9.69 7.80 -2.59
N ARG A 111 -10.64 7.60 -3.50
CA ARG A 111 -11.84 8.44 -3.60
C ARG A 111 -12.80 8.22 -2.42
N ARG A 112 -12.89 6.99 -1.90
CA ARG A 112 -13.75 6.65 -0.75
C ARG A 112 -13.09 7.01 0.59
N LEU A 113 -11.76 6.96 0.66
CA LEU A 113 -11.02 7.29 1.86
C LEU A 113 -10.78 8.80 1.98
N ASP A 114 -11.08 9.36 3.14
CA ASP A 114 -10.59 10.70 3.51
C ASP A 114 -9.11 10.60 3.89
N LEU A 115 -8.24 10.65 2.87
CA LEU A 115 -6.79 10.55 3.07
C LEU A 115 -6.25 11.67 3.97
N GLY A 116 -6.83 12.86 3.91
CA GLY A 116 -6.44 13.98 4.76
C GLY A 116 -6.61 13.61 6.23
N ARG A 117 -7.78 13.10 6.59
CA ARG A 117 -8.04 12.61 7.96
C ARG A 117 -7.20 11.39 8.30
N THR A 118 -7.01 10.47 7.37
CA THR A 118 -6.29 9.22 7.61
C THR A 118 -4.80 9.47 7.84
N VAL A 119 -4.15 10.30 7.04
CA VAL A 119 -2.70 10.56 7.13
C VAL A 119 -2.39 11.58 8.23
N LEU A 120 -3.19 12.64 8.32
CA LEU A 120 -2.95 13.72 9.27
C LEU A 120 -3.51 13.44 10.66
N ASP A 121 -4.36 12.42 10.79
CA ASP A 121 -4.96 11.98 12.07
C ASP A 121 -5.39 13.18 12.93
N PRO A 122 -6.46 13.90 12.56
CA PRO A 122 -6.96 14.96 13.41
C PRO A 122 -7.47 14.29 14.67
N LEU A 123 -6.68 14.27 15.73
CA LEU A 123 -7.01 13.84 17.08
C LEU A 123 -8.12 12.76 17.09
N VAL A 124 -7.76 11.53 16.72
CA VAL A 124 -8.69 10.42 16.81
C VAL A 124 -9.15 10.33 18.25
N ARG A 125 -10.44 10.49 18.45
CA ARG A 125 -11.10 10.31 19.73
C ARG A 125 -10.81 8.89 20.20
N ASN A 126 -10.01 8.73 21.24
CA ASN A 126 -10.00 7.44 21.92
C ASN A 126 -11.42 7.16 22.39
N PRO A 127 -11.94 5.93 22.24
CA PRO A 127 -13.32 5.60 22.64
C PRO A 127 -13.68 5.94 24.09
N GLY A 128 -12.69 6.33 24.89
CA GLY A 128 -12.86 6.71 26.28
C GLY A 128 -12.62 8.18 26.59
N GLU A 129 -12.27 9.02 25.61
CA GLU A 129 -12.00 10.44 25.85
C GLU A 129 -13.27 11.28 25.93
N THR A 130 -13.33 12.17 26.92
CA THR A 130 -14.36 13.21 27.00
C THR A 130 -14.07 14.34 26.03
N LEU A 131 -15.06 15.17 25.69
CA LEU A 131 -14.88 16.36 24.84
C LEU A 131 -13.81 17.31 25.42
N GLY A 132 -13.80 17.52 26.73
CA GLY A 132 -12.79 18.35 27.37
C GLY A 132 -11.36 17.81 27.27
N GLU A 133 -11.17 16.49 27.33
CA GLU A 133 -9.87 15.87 27.13
C GLU A 133 -9.39 16.00 25.69
N GLN A 134 -10.30 16.06 24.74
CA GLN A 134 -9.99 16.28 23.32
C GLN A 134 -9.58 17.75 23.07
N GLU A 135 -10.27 18.71 23.69
CA GLU A 135 -9.91 20.13 23.62
C GLU A 135 -8.51 20.36 24.23
N ASP A 136 -8.22 19.77 25.38
CA ASP A 136 -6.91 19.86 26.02
C ASP A 136 -5.76 19.34 25.17
N ARG A 137 -6.01 18.28 24.38
CA ARG A 137 -4.99 17.76 23.45
C ARG A 137 -4.73 18.69 22.28
N SER A 138 -5.73 19.44 21.83
CA SER A 138 -5.56 20.38 20.72
C SER A 138 -4.57 21.50 21.09
N ASP A 139 -4.51 21.87 22.37
CA ASP A 139 -3.71 22.96 22.89
C ASP A 139 -2.34 22.51 23.42
N THR A 140 -2.04 21.20 23.43
CA THR A 140 -0.78 20.67 23.89
C THR A 140 0.36 21.03 22.94
N PHE A 141 1.31 21.81 23.43
CA PHE A 141 2.51 22.23 22.68
C PHE A 141 3.65 21.22 22.79
N LEU A 142 3.83 20.63 23.97
CA LEU A 142 4.92 19.71 24.26
C LEU A 142 4.45 18.63 25.22
N THR A 143 4.72 17.37 24.88
CA THR A 143 4.51 16.23 25.77
C THR A 143 5.86 15.66 26.18
N ALA A 144 6.04 15.49 27.46
CA ALA A 144 7.16 14.76 28.05
C ALA A 144 6.65 13.44 28.66
N GLU A 145 7.35 12.37 28.39
CA GLU A 145 7.05 11.03 28.88
C GLU A 145 8.19 10.56 29.81
N ILE A 146 7.85 10.01 30.94
CA ILE A 146 8.83 9.44 31.88
C ILE A 146 8.55 7.96 32.01
N ASP A 147 9.46 7.15 31.51
CA ASP A 147 9.43 5.70 31.66
C ASP A 147 10.75 5.19 32.22
N ARG A 148 10.67 4.38 33.28
CA ARG A 148 11.84 3.82 33.98
C ARG A 148 12.92 4.83 34.33
N GLY A 149 12.50 6.05 34.71
CA GLY A 149 13.41 7.13 35.08
C GLY A 149 14.08 7.85 33.88
N ARG A 150 13.70 7.53 32.64
CA ARG A 150 14.14 8.25 31.44
C ARG A 150 13.07 9.23 31.03
N LEU A 151 13.47 10.49 30.86
CA LEU A 151 12.65 11.54 30.31
C LEU A 151 12.77 11.52 28.79
N SER A 152 11.66 11.42 28.09
CA SER A 152 11.57 11.56 26.63
C SER A 152 10.52 12.60 26.29
N PHE A 153 10.72 13.29 25.17
CA PHE A 153 9.74 14.23 24.64
C PHE A 153 8.97 13.59 23.49
N ALA A 154 7.73 14.04 23.26
CA ALA A 154 6.94 13.56 22.14
C ALA A 154 7.69 13.78 20.82
N GLN A 155 7.82 12.70 20.05
CA GLN A 155 8.65 12.66 18.85
C GLN A 155 7.92 13.17 17.60
N SER A 156 6.62 13.51 17.71
CA SER A 156 5.81 13.90 16.55
C SER A 156 4.54 14.64 16.95
N LEU A 157 3.99 15.40 16.01
CA LEU A 157 2.70 16.08 16.16
C LEU A 157 1.51 15.11 16.13
N ARG A 158 1.64 13.95 15.46
CA ARG A 158 0.55 13.00 15.21
C ARG A 158 1.00 11.56 15.48
N SER A 159 0.10 10.73 15.97
CA SER A 159 0.39 9.33 16.27
C SER A 159 0.51 8.46 15.01
N GLY A 160 -0.27 8.75 13.97
CA GLY A 160 -0.43 7.94 12.77
C GLY A 160 -1.17 6.62 13.03
N ALA A 161 -1.93 6.52 14.10
CA ALA A 161 -2.68 5.32 14.45
C ALA A 161 -3.79 5.02 13.44
N GLU A 162 -4.47 6.05 12.93
CA GLU A 162 -5.51 5.88 11.90
C GLU A 162 -4.92 5.37 10.60
N LEU A 163 -3.82 5.96 10.13
CA LEU A 163 -3.11 5.47 8.96
C LEU A 163 -2.73 3.99 9.12
N GLN A 164 -2.23 3.60 10.29
CA GLN A 164 -1.89 2.21 10.55
C GLN A 164 -3.12 1.28 10.48
N ARG A 165 -4.27 1.71 11.04
CA ARG A 165 -5.51 0.91 11.00
C ARG A 165 -6.00 0.71 9.56
N VAL A 166 -5.97 1.77 8.77
CA VAL A 166 -6.32 1.71 7.35
C VAL A 166 -5.37 0.79 6.58
N LEU A 167 -4.06 0.93 6.78
CA LEU A 167 -3.07 0.05 6.14
C LEU A 167 -3.28 -1.42 6.54
N GLN A 168 -3.55 -1.70 7.80
CA GLN A 168 -3.85 -3.06 8.26
C GLN A 168 -5.10 -3.63 7.58
N ALA A 169 -6.18 -2.85 7.45
CA ALA A 169 -7.38 -3.28 6.76
C ALA A 169 -7.13 -3.59 5.27
N LEU A 170 -6.44 -2.70 4.56
CA LEU A 170 -6.22 -2.81 3.13
C LEU A 170 -5.20 -3.89 2.75
N LEU A 171 -4.16 -4.06 3.55
CA LEU A 171 -3.04 -4.96 3.26
C LEU A 171 -3.10 -6.28 4.06
N ALA A 172 -4.15 -6.49 4.89
CA ALA A 172 -4.33 -7.71 5.68
C ALA A 172 -4.28 -8.97 4.81
N ARG A 173 -5.01 -8.95 3.70
CA ARG A 173 -5.06 -10.06 2.72
C ARG A 173 -3.68 -10.35 2.15
N ALA A 174 -2.97 -9.32 1.71
CA ALA A 174 -1.64 -9.44 1.14
C ALA A 174 -0.62 -9.97 2.16
N SER A 175 -0.66 -9.45 3.38
CA SER A 175 0.21 -9.89 4.48
C SER A 175 -0.04 -11.36 4.83
N PHE A 176 -1.30 -11.77 4.92
CA PHE A 176 -1.70 -13.14 5.22
C PHE A 176 -1.25 -14.13 4.14
N TYR A 177 -1.66 -13.93 2.87
CA TYR A 177 -1.40 -14.90 1.80
C TYR A 177 0.06 -14.94 1.35
N SER A 178 0.81 -13.84 1.49
CA SER A 178 2.25 -13.85 1.24
C SER A 178 3.05 -14.49 2.38
N ASN A 179 2.40 -14.74 3.52
CA ASN A 179 3.07 -15.16 4.76
C ASN A 179 4.24 -14.23 5.11
N GLY A 180 3.99 -12.92 5.00
CA GLY A 180 4.97 -11.89 5.27
C GLY A 180 6.17 -11.84 4.31
N GLN A 181 6.17 -12.56 3.18
CA GLN A 181 7.23 -12.51 2.17
C GLN A 181 6.80 -11.65 0.99
N PHE A 182 7.43 -10.50 0.78
CA PHE A 182 7.00 -9.54 -0.24
C PHE A 182 7.30 -9.99 -1.67
N ASP A 183 8.16 -10.99 -1.84
CA ASP A 183 8.39 -11.63 -3.14
C ASP A 183 7.24 -12.55 -3.58
N ARG A 184 6.34 -12.94 -2.67
CA ARG A 184 5.15 -13.75 -2.96
C ARG A 184 3.91 -12.94 -3.29
N LEU A 185 3.98 -11.61 -3.26
CA LEU A 185 2.90 -10.74 -3.71
C LEU A 185 2.69 -10.90 -5.23
N ARG A 186 1.65 -10.28 -5.76
CA ARG A 186 1.44 -10.24 -7.23
C ARG A 186 2.68 -9.80 -7.99
N LEU A 187 3.37 -8.79 -7.46
CA LEU A 187 4.67 -8.34 -7.90
C LEU A 187 5.63 -8.32 -6.70
N PRO A 188 6.86 -8.83 -6.83
CA PRO A 188 7.89 -8.64 -5.83
C PRO A 188 8.03 -7.17 -5.43
N LEU A 189 8.05 -6.90 -4.12
CA LEU A 189 8.02 -5.54 -3.59
C LEU A 189 9.22 -5.27 -2.68
N ARG A 190 9.77 -4.04 -2.77
CA ARG A 190 10.68 -3.48 -1.77
C ARG A 190 10.15 -2.15 -1.27
N VAL A 191 10.14 -2.01 0.05
CA VAL A 191 9.73 -0.79 0.74
C VAL A 191 10.93 -0.23 1.49
N LEU A 192 11.28 1.02 1.23
CA LEU A 192 12.43 1.68 1.84
C LEU A 192 12.00 2.56 3.01
N ALA A 193 12.62 2.40 4.18
CA ALA A 193 12.55 3.32 5.30
C ALA A 193 13.95 3.68 5.80
N THR A 194 14.05 4.73 6.61
CA THR A 194 15.30 5.19 7.21
C THR A 194 15.39 4.76 8.67
N ASN A 195 16.42 4.05 9.05
CA ASN A 195 16.71 3.77 10.45
C ASN A 195 17.16 5.07 11.14
N LEU A 196 16.42 5.50 12.15
CA LEU A 196 16.66 6.78 12.82
C LEU A 196 17.92 6.78 13.68
N GLU A 197 18.36 5.61 14.15
CA GLU A 197 19.53 5.47 15.01
C GLU A 197 20.84 5.45 14.20
N THR A 198 20.83 4.80 13.04
CA THR A 198 22.04 4.61 12.22
C THR A 198 22.11 5.58 11.03
N GLY A 199 20.98 6.17 10.63
CA GLY A 199 20.84 6.98 9.41
C GLY A 199 20.88 6.17 8.13
N GLN A 200 20.89 4.82 8.21
CA GLN A 200 20.94 3.94 7.04
C GLN A 200 19.54 3.58 6.53
N GLY A 201 19.45 3.28 5.24
CA GLY A 201 18.24 2.73 4.64
C GLY A 201 17.99 1.29 5.07
N ARG A 202 16.75 0.99 5.46
CA ARG A 202 16.26 -0.37 5.64
C ARG A 202 15.33 -0.70 4.49
N VAL A 203 15.72 -1.67 3.70
CA VAL A 203 14.88 -2.23 2.63
C VAL A 203 14.08 -3.38 3.24
N PHE A 204 12.77 -3.23 3.29
CA PHE A 204 11.86 -4.28 3.73
C PHE A 204 11.49 -5.17 2.53
N ASP A 205 11.77 -6.45 2.65
CA ASP A 205 11.43 -7.53 1.71
C ASP A 205 10.52 -8.59 2.36
N ARG A 206 10.32 -8.47 3.67
CA ARG A 206 9.53 -9.38 4.52
C ARG A 206 9.06 -8.70 5.79
N GLY A 207 8.16 -9.37 6.50
CA GLY A 207 7.59 -8.94 7.77
C GLY A 207 6.13 -8.48 7.61
N ASP A 208 5.68 -7.63 8.51
CA ASP A 208 4.35 -7.03 8.44
C ASP A 208 4.33 -5.92 7.38
N LEU A 209 3.65 -6.18 6.25
CA LEU A 209 3.57 -5.24 5.13
C LEU A 209 2.94 -3.90 5.51
N PRO A 210 1.80 -3.84 6.25
CA PRO A 210 1.26 -2.60 6.77
C PRO A 210 2.28 -1.78 7.57
N GLU A 211 3.05 -2.44 8.42
CA GLU A 211 4.03 -1.78 9.28
C GLU A 211 5.25 -1.26 8.50
N ALA A 212 5.73 -2.02 7.53
CA ALA A 212 6.82 -1.59 6.65
C ALA A 212 6.42 -0.33 5.84
N VAL A 213 5.18 -0.32 5.28
CA VAL A 213 4.64 0.85 4.56
C VAL A 213 4.48 2.04 5.51
N ARG A 214 3.96 1.80 6.74
CA ARG A 214 3.82 2.85 7.75
C ARG A 214 5.17 3.44 8.17
N ALA A 215 6.21 2.62 8.27
CA ALA A 215 7.57 3.06 8.57
C ALA A 215 8.12 3.96 7.44
N SER A 216 7.91 3.54 6.19
CA SER A 216 8.30 4.32 5.01
C SER A 216 7.59 5.67 4.90
N MET A 217 6.38 5.79 5.48
CA MET A 217 5.58 7.02 5.49
C MET A 217 5.73 7.86 6.75
N ALA A 218 6.62 7.47 7.69
CA ALA A 218 6.79 8.16 8.97
C ALA A 218 7.59 9.45 8.82
N ILE A 219 6.96 10.51 8.30
CA ILE A 219 7.56 11.81 8.07
C ILE A 219 8.07 12.40 9.40
N PRO A 220 9.38 12.71 9.52
CA PRO A 220 9.95 13.24 10.74
C PRO A 220 9.23 14.50 11.22
N GLY A 221 8.89 14.55 12.50
CA GLY A 221 8.15 15.64 13.13
C GLY A 221 6.64 15.63 12.89
N ALA A 222 6.17 15.12 11.76
CA ALA A 222 4.73 15.02 11.45
C ALA A 222 4.12 13.73 12.03
N LEU A 223 4.71 12.59 11.74
CA LEU A 223 4.25 11.28 12.19
C LEU A 223 5.27 10.62 13.12
N ARG A 224 4.77 9.87 14.11
CA ARG A 224 5.63 9.12 15.04
C ARG A 224 6.46 8.08 14.30
N PRO A 225 7.77 7.95 14.62
CA PRO A 225 8.60 6.86 14.15
C PRO A 225 7.97 5.50 14.45
N VAL A 226 8.20 4.52 13.58
CA VAL A 226 7.73 3.15 13.77
C VAL A 226 8.84 2.31 14.36
N VAL A 227 8.53 1.56 15.43
CA VAL A 227 9.48 0.64 16.04
C VAL A 227 9.27 -0.74 15.45
N ILE A 228 10.30 -1.29 14.81
CA ILE A 228 10.34 -2.66 14.26
C ILE A 228 11.63 -3.32 14.74
N ASP A 229 11.52 -4.49 15.34
CA ASP A 229 12.66 -5.22 15.91
C ASP A 229 13.49 -4.38 16.89
N GLY A 230 12.82 -3.54 17.69
CA GLY A 230 13.45 -2.65 18.68
C GLY A 230 14.17 -1.43 18.12
N GLN A 231 14.14 -1.21 16.81
CA GLN A 231 14.76 -0.07 16.13
C GLN A 231 13.71 0.92 15.61
N GLN A 232 14.05 2.21 15.62
CA GLN A 232 13.15 3.27 15.15
C GLN A 232 13.35 3.58 13.68
N TYR A 233 12.24 3.63 12.94
CA TYR A 233 12.23 3.94 11.51
C TYR A 233 11.39 5.17 11.19
N VAL A 234 11.89 5.95 10.27
CA VAL A 234 11.23 7.13 9.70
C VAL A 234 11.20 7.05 8.17
N ASP A 235 10.58 8.03 7.53
CA ASP A 235 10.39 8.08 6.08
C ASP A 235 11.69 7.78 5.31
N GLY A 236 11.57 6.91 4.32
CA GLY A 236 12.69 6.48 3.50
C GLY A 236 13.28 7.57 2.62
N ALA A 237 12.56 8.68 2.42
CA ALA A 237 13.00 9.80 1.61
C ALA A 237 14.31 10.45 2.12
N LEU A 238 14.62 10.30 3.42
CA LEU A 238 15.88 10.81 3.98
C LEU A 238 17.11 10.09 3.41
N VAL A 239 16.96 8.83 2.99
CA VAL A 239 18.04 8.04 2.38
C VAL A 239 17.94 8.05 0.86
N GLU A 240 16.79 7.64 0.31
CA GLU A 240 16.57 7.59 -1.13
C GLU A 240 15.07 7.77 -1.44
N ASN A 241 14.68 8.99 -1.84
CA ASN A 241 13.28 9.30 -2.11
C ASN A 241 12.77 8.65 -3.40
N LEU A 242 13.63 8.44 -4.39
CA LEU A 242 13.36 7.68 -5.62
C LEU A 242 14.26 6.45 -5.62
N PRO A 243 13.84 5.29 -5.07
CA PRO A 243 14.71 4.18 -4.70
C PRO A 243 15.15 3.31 -5.91
N VAL A 244 15.79 3.94 -6.89
CA VAL A 244 16.32 3.29 -8.10
C VAL A 244 17.47 2.36 -7.74
N GLY A 245 18.37 2.79 -6.83
CA GLY A 245 19.49 1.97 -6.36
C GLY A 245 18.99 0.67 -5.72
N VAL A 246 17.99 0.77 -4.86
CA VAL A 246 17.34 -0.38 -4.21
C VAL A 246 16.74 -1.35 -5.24
N ALA A 247 16.04 -0.83 -6.27
CA ALA A 247 15.45 -1.68 -7.30
C ALA A 247 16.53 -2.44 -8.09
N LYS A 248 17.61 -1.77 -8.47
CA LYS A 248 18.73 -2.39 -9.21
C LYS A 248 19.44 -3.46 -8.39
N GLU A 249 19.69 -3.20 -7.13
CA GLU A 249 20.36 -4.14 -6.23
C GLU A 249 19.49 -5.36 -5.91
N ALA A 250 18.21 -5.15 -5.63
CA ALA A 250 17.32 -6.22 -5.18
C ALA A 250 16.80 -7.12 -6.30
N PHE A 251 16.59 -6.57 -7.51
CA PHE A 251 15.88 -7.29 -8.57
C PHE A 251 16.70 -7.49 -9.85
N HIS A 252 17.84 -6.80 -9.99
CA HIS A 252 18.66 -6.83 -11.20
C HIS A 252 17.82 -6.69 -12.49
N PRO A 253 17.01 -5.63 -12.61
CA PRO A 253 16.14 -5.44 -13.75
C PRO A 253 16.91 -5.07 -15.00
N ASP A 254 16.38 -5.43 -16.18
CA ASP A 254 16.92 -5.00 -17.47
C ASP A 254 16.55 -3.54 -17.78
N LEU A 255 15.39 -3.07 -17.26
CA LEU A 255 14.91 -1.70 -17.39
C LEU A 255 14.30 -1.19 -16.07
N VAL A 256 14.67 0.02 -15.69
CA VAL A 256 14.09 0.74 -14.57
C VAL A 256 13.24 1.88 -15.08
N LEU A 257 11.92 1.76 -14.87
CA LEU A 257 10.94 2.83 -15.06
C LEU A 257 10.72 3.54 -13.73
N ALA A 258 11.22 4.75 -13.60
CA ALA A 258 11.10 5.55 -12.38
C ALA A 258 10.06 6.65 -12.52
N VAL A 259 9.21 6.81 -11.51
CA VAL A 259 8.20 7.87 -11.42
C VAL A 259 8.60 8.83 -10.30
N ASP A 260 8.88 10.06 -10.66
CA ASP A 260 9.29 11.12 -9.72
C ASP A 260 8.20 12.18 -9.59
N VAL A 261 7.52 12.18 -8.44
CA VAL A 261 6.46 13.15 -8.09
C VAL A 261 6.96 14.22 -7.11
N SER A 262 8.27 14.31 -6.87
CA SER A 262 8.84 15.32 -6.01
C SER A 262 8.75 16.71 -6.62
N SER A 263 8.53 17.73 -5.78
CA SER A 263 8.54 19.12 -6.24
C SER A 263 9.95 19.64 -6.41
N PRO A 264 10.16 20.50 -7.42
CA PRO A 264 11.37 21.32 -7.46
C PRO A 264 11.49 22.16 -6.18
N LEU A 265 12.73 22.43 -5.79
CA LEU A 265 13.01 23.33 -4.67
C LEU A 265 12.52 24.75 -5.00
N GLU A 266 11.36 25.13 -4.46
CA GLU A 266 10.86 26.49 -4.64
C GLU A 266 11.75 27.52 -3.91
N LYS A 267 11.97 28.69 -4.55
CA LYS A 267 12.68 29.81 -3.92
C LYS A 267 11.73 30.55 -2.96
N ARG A 268 11.42 29.94 -1.82
CA ARG A 268 10.62 30.59 -0.76
C ARG A 268 11.47 30.92 0.45
N PRO A 269 11.40 32.15 1.01
CA PRO A 269 12.11 32.48 2.23
C PRO A 269 11.50 31.71 3.41
N SER A 270 12.35 31.04 4.19
CA SER A 270 11.96 30.40 5.44
C SER A 270 11.95 31.44 6.56
N ARG A 271 10.77 31.63 7.19
CA ARG A 271 10.59 32.75 8.16
C ARG A 271 10.54 32.30 9.63
N ASN A 272 10.43 30.99 9.91
CA ASN A 272 10.39 30.47 11.26
C ASN A 272 11.17 29.15 11.35
N PHE A 273 11.43 28.70 12.57
CA PHE A 273 12.20 27.47 12.86
C PHE A 273 11.68 26.25 12.09
N PHE A 274 10.38 26.03 12.09
CA PHE A 274 9.77 24.86 11.40
C PHE A 274 9.96 24.92 9.89
N SER A 275 9.81 26.10 9.29
CA SER A 275 10.03 26.25 7.85
C SER A 275 11.51 26.09 7.46
N VAL A 276 12.44 26.46 8.34
CA VAL A 276 13.89 26.24 8.14
C VAL A 276 14.18 24.74 8.23
N ALA A 277 13.68 24.05 9.24
CA ALA A 277 13.88 22.61 9.43
C ALA A 277 13.31 21.80 8.24
N ALA A 278 12.06 22.06 7.83
CA ALA A 278 11.45 21.44 6.68
C ALA A 278 12.25 21.69 5.39
N ARG A 279 12.70 22.93 5.19
CA ARG A 279 13.52 23.28 4.03
C ARG A 279 14.86 22.56 4.02
N SER A 280 15.48 22.39 5.18
CA SER A 280 16.75 21.66 5.31
C SER A 280 16.57 20.18 4.91
N LEU A 281 15.45 19.56 5.29
CA LEU A 281 15.08 18.21 4.84
C LEU A 281 14.89 18.15 3.33
N ASP A 282 14.13 19.08 2.74
CA ASP A 282 13.92 19.15 1.29
C ASP A 282 15.25 19.24 0.51
N LEU A 283 16.21 20.01 1.02
CA LEU A 283 17.53 20.15 0.40
C LEU A 283 18.33 18.83 0.43
N VAL A 284 18.27 18.10 1.54
CA VAL A 284 18.94 16.79 1.69
C VAL A 284 18.33 15.77 0.72
N VAL A 285 17.01 15.70 0.68
CA VAL A 285 16.25 14.79 -0.20
C VAL A 285 16.57 15.09 -1.68
N GLU A 286 16.48 16.35 -2.11
CA GLU A 286 16.71 16.73 -3.52
C GLU A 286 18.14 16.43 -3.98
N ARG A 287 19.15 16.65 -3.13
CA ARG A 287 20.54 16.38 -3.48
C ARG A 287 20.77 14.90 -3.83
N ARG A 288 20.20 13.98 -3.05
CA ARG A 288 20.32 12.53 -3.29
C ARG A 288 19.51 12.06 -4.48
N GLN A 289 18.37 12.68 -4.76
CA GLN A 289 17.53 12.33 -5.91
C GLN A 289 18.22 12.54 -7.26
N TRP A 290 19.16 13.44 -7.38
CA TRP A 290 19.92 13.63 -8.62
C TRP A 290 20.62 12.36 -9.08
N GLU A 291 21.24 11.64 -8.15
CA GLU A 291 21.94 10.37 -8.43
C GLU A 291 20.95 9.28 -8.83
N SER A 292 19.84 9.15 -8.11
CA SER A 292 18.80 8.17 -8.42
C SER A 292 18.15 8.42 -9.78
N ARG A 293 17.85 9.69 -10.12
CA ARG A 293 17.30 10.06 -11.44
C ARG A 293 18.23 9.70 -12.58
N ALA A 294 19.54 9.91 -12.41
CA ALA A 294 20.53 9.59 -13.43
C ALA A 294 20.69 8.08 -13.67
N GLN A 295 20.35 7.25 -12.69
CA GLN A 295 20.41 5.81 -12.78
C GLN A 295 19.16 5.18 -13.42
N ALA A 296 18.03 5.90 -13.53
CA ALA A 296 16.82 5.40 -14.15
C ALA A 296 17.00 5.28 -15.68
N ASP A 297 16.55 4.17 -16.26
CA ASP A 297 16.58 3.99 -17.71
C ASP A 297 15.49 4.83 -18.39
N LEU A 298 14.34 4.95 -17.74
CA LEU A 298 13.27 5.86 -18.15
C LEU A 298 12.72 6.58 -16.91
N LEU A 299 12.66 7.91 -16.99
CA LEU A 299 12.19 8.77 -15.90
C LEU A 299 10.92 9.52 -16.32
N ILE A 300 9.83 9.29 -15.59
CA ILE A 300 8.60 10.08 -15.66
C ILE A 300 8.68 11.12 -14.54
N ARG A 301 8.97 12.36 -14.90
CA ARG A 301 9.06 13.45 -13.93
C ARG A 301 7.85 14.37 -14.02
N LEU A 302 7.03 14.37 -12.96
CA LEU A 302 5.82 15.17 -12.84
C LEU A 302 6.14 16.47 -12.08
N LYS A 303 6.65 17.49 -12.79
CA LYS A 303 7.17 18.74 -12.20
C LYS A 303 6.10 19.73 -11.77
N ASP A 304 4.94 19.71 -12.42
CA ASP A 304 3.93 20.77 -12.32
C ASP A 304 2.78 20.40 -11.36
N LEU A 305 3.05 19.51 -10.40
CA LEU A 305 2.10 19.14 -9.37
C LEU A 305 2.03 20.27 -8.32
N GLN A 306 1.20 21.27 -8.58
CA GLN A 306 1.00 22.42 -7.67
C GLN A 306 0.07 22.03 -6.50
N VAL A 307 0.47 21.01 -5.76
CA VAL A 307 -0.27 20.50 -4.60
C VAL A 307 0.63 20.56 -3.38
N PRO A 308 0.17 21.15 -2.26
CA PRO A 308 0.89 21.07 -1.01
C PRO A 308 1.14 19.62 -0.60
N PHE A 309 2.28 19.35 0.01
CA PHE A 309 2.74 17.99 0.33
C PHE A 309 1.74 17.14 1.14
N LEU A 310 0.98 17.77 2.04
CA LEU A 310 -0.03 17.12 2.90
C LEU A 310 -1.47 17.48 2.52
N ASP A 311 -1.72 18.07 1.38
CA ASP A 311 -3.08 18.40 0.95
C ASP A 311 -3.67 17.30 0.07
N TYR A 312 -4.44 16.45 0.67
CA TYR A 312 -5.15 15.35 0.01
C TYR A 312 -6.58 15.72 -0.45
N SER A 313 -6.99 16.97 -0.28
CA SER A 313 -8.38 17.41 -0.51
C SER A 313 -8.69 17.56 -2.01
N GLY A 314 -9.62 16.75 -2.51
CA GLY A 314 -10.32 16.99 -3.79
C GLY A 314 -9.49 16.90 -5.08
N LEU A 315 -8.19 16.65 -5.02
CA LEU A 315 -7.29 16.74 -6.19
C LEU A 315 -6.97 15.39 -6.84
N LEU A 316 -7.51 14.29 -6.32
CA LEU A 316 -7.24 12.94 -6.81
C LEU A 316 -7.45 12.79 -8.33
N PRO A 317 -8.60 13.18 -8.94
CA PRO A 317 -8.80 12.98 -10.37
C PRO A 317 -7.80 13.76 -11.22
N GLN A 318 -7.42 14.96 -10.77
CA GLN A 318 -6.46 15.81 -11.47
C GLN A 318 -5.05 15.21 -11.42
N LEU A 319 -4.63 14.71 -10.25
CA LEU A 319 -3.33 14.08 -10.06
C LEU A 319 -3.22 12.79 -10.89
N VAL A 320 -4.24 11.94 -10.86
CA VAL A 320 -4.30 10.73 -11.70
C VAL A 320 -4.19 11.08 -13.18
N GLN A 321 -4.92 12.11 -13.65
CA GLN A 321 -4.83 12.54 -15.02
C GLN A 321 -3.44 13.10 -15.39
N GLN A 322 -2.76 13.78 -14.47
CA GLN A 322 -1.38 14.23 -14.68
C GLN A 322 -0.41 13.06 -14.78
N GLY A 323 -0.59 12.03 -13.95
CA GLY A 323 0.18 10.78 -14.04
C GLY A 323 0.02 10.09 -15.39
N ARG A 324 -1.23 9.97 -15.88
CA ARG A 324 -1.53 9.42 -17.21
C ARG A 324 -0.81 10.19 -18.32
N ARG A 325 -0.92 11.52 -18.33
CA ARG A 325 -0.23 12.40 -19.31
C ARG A 325 1.30 12.27 -19.19
N GLY A 326 1.82 12.11 -17.98
CA GLY A 326 3.25 11.90 -17.74
C GLY A 326 3.76 10.63 -18.41
N PHE A 327 3.01 9.53 -18.34
CA PHE A 327 3.35 8.31 -19.06
C PHE A 327 3.20 8.48 -20.57
N ASP A 328 2.11 9.07 -21.06
CA ASP A 328 1.87 9.29 -22.49
C ASP A 328 3.03 10.06 -23.14
N ALA A 329 3.60 11.04 -22.43
CA ALA A 329 4.73 11.82 -22.91
C ALA A 329 6.03 11.00 -23.13
N VAL A 330 6.18 9.87 -22.43
CA VAL A 330 7.36 9.00 -22.52
C VAL A 330 7.07 7.65 -23.19
N GLN A 331 5.82 7.35 -23.52
CA GLN A 331 5.38 6.06 -24.05
C GLN A 331 6.19 5.62 -25.27
N ALA A 332 6.43 6.51 -26.22
CA ALA A 332 7.22 6.21 -27.42
C ALA A 332 8.67 5.81 -27.06
N SER A 333 9.29 6.55 -26.13
CA SER A 333 10.64 6.25 -25.63
C SER A 333 10.68 4.95 -24.85
N PHE A 334 9.62 4.63 -24.12
CA PHE A 334 9.48 3.37 -23.40
C PHE A 334 9.44 2.18 -24.39
N HIS A 335 8.59 2.23 -25.40
CA HIS A 335 8.52 1.20 -26.44
C HIS A 335 9.86 1.02 -27.16
N ASP A 336 10.54 2.11 -27.46
CA ASP A 336 11.83 2.06 -28.15
C ASP A 336 12.92 1.42 -27.30
N ARG A 337 12.94 1.68 -25.97
CA ARG A 337 13.86 1.01 -25.04
C ARG A 337 13.54 -0.47 -24.88
N LEU A 338 12.26 -0.83 -24.77
CA LEU A 338 11.84 -2.23 -24.73
C LEU A 338 12.30 -2.99 -25.97
N ARG A 339 12.10 -2.41 -27.16
CA ARG A 339 12.56 -3.01 -28.41
C ARG A 339 14.08 -3.25 -28.41
N ARG A 340 14.84 -2.26 -27.98
CA ARG A 340 16.32 -2.41 -27.89
C ARG A 340 16.74 -3.48 -26.90
N ALA A 341 16.09 -3.56 -25.75
CA ALA A 341 16.41 -4.55 -24.72
C ALA A 341 16.05 -5.98 -25.16
N MET A 342 15.01 -6.15 -25.97
CA MET A 342 14.63 -7.47 -26.52
C MET A 342 15.61 -8.02 -27.58
N GLY A 343 16.48 -7.20 -28.13
CA GLY A 343 17.55 -7.64 -29.03
C GLY A 343 17.12 -8.27 -30.37
N GLY A 344 15.84 -8.45 -30.60
CA GLY A 344 15.28 -9.19 -31.73
C GLY A 344 15.00 -8.35 -32.97
N HIS A 345 16.02 -7.87 -33.69
CA HIS A 345 15.85 -7.14 -34.95
C HIS A 345 15.97 -8.01 -36.20
N ALA A 346 16.04 -9.33 -36.04
CA ALA A 346 16.12 -10.23 -37.17
C ALA A 346 14.84 -10.16 -38.01
N VAL A 347 15.01 -9.70 -39.25
CA VAL A 347 13.94 -9.74 -40.24
C VAL A 347 13.75 -11.18 -40.67
N LEU A 348 12.51 -11.68 -40.55
CA LEU A 348 12.21 -13.05 -40.98
C LEU A 348 12.16 -13.14 -42.48
N PRO A 349 12.84 -14.10 -43.13
CA PRO A 349 12.86 -14.28 -44.55
C PRO A 349 11.56 -14.96 -45.05
N VAL A 350 10.42 -14.32 -44.81
CA VAL A 350 9.09 -14.84 -45.18
C VAL A 350 8.39 -13.86 -46.16
N GLN A 351 7.59 -14.41 -47.11
CA GLN A 351 6.88 -13.62 -48.10
C GLN A 351 5.44 -13.30 -47.72
N GLY A 352 4.92 -13.92 -46.65
CA GLY A 352 3.56 -13.69 -46.21
C GLY A 352 3.31 -14.24 -44.81
N VAL A 353 2.17 -13.83 -44.23
CA VAL A 353 1.69 -14.26 -42.90
C VAL A 353 0.34 -14.97 -43.08
N ARG A 354 0.22 -16.18 -42.60
CA ARG A 354 -0.98 -17.01 -42.66
C ARG A 354 -1.44 -17.39 -41.25
N CYS A 355 -2.71 -17.15 -40.91
CA CYS A 355 -3.30 -17.70 -39.69
C CYS A 355 -3.78 -19.13 -39.91
N VAL A 356 -3.43 -20.00 -38.96
CA VAL A 356 -3.89 -21.39 -38.88
C VAL A 356 -4.75 -21.49 -37.62
N CYS A 357 -6.05 -21.66 -37.82
CA CYS A 357 -7.03 -21.73 -36.77
C CYS A 357 -8.15 -22.67 -37.20
N ASP A 358 -8.66 -23.48 -36.30
CA ASP A 358 -9.75 -24.43 -36.58
C ASP A 358 -11.12 -23.75 -36.80
N GLU A 359 -11.22 -22.49 -36.40
CA GLU A 359 -12.40 -21.64 -36.50
C GLU A 359 -12.09 -20.31 -37.19
N ALA A 360 -13.13 -19.54 -37.50
CA ALA A 360 -12.94 -18.19 -38.06
C ALA A 360 -12.18 -17.29 -37.08
N VAL A 361 -11.08 -16.71 -37.53
CA VAL A 361 -10.26 -15.79 -36.73
C VAL A 361 -11.09 -14.58 -36.32
N PRO A 362 -11.18 -14.24 -35.02
CA PRO A 362 -11.89 -13.06 -34.53
C PRO A 362 -11.41 -11.76 -35.18
N PRO A 363 -12.29 -10.77 -35.40
CA PRO A 363 -11.93 -9.50 -36.01
C PRO A 363 -10.87 -8.71 -35.21
N GLU A 364 -10.86 -8.86 -33.89
CA GLU A 364 -9.89 -8.26 -32.97
C GLU A 364 -8.47 -8.77 -33.27
N ILE A 365 -8.32 -10.08 -33.44
CA ILE A 365 -7.03 -10.71 -33.78
C ILE A 365 -6.57 -10.27 -35.17
N ARG A 366 -7.49 -10.13 -36.15
CA ARG A 366 -7.14 -9.62 -37.49
C ARG A 366 -6.67 -8.17 -37.44
N SER A 367 -7.34 -7.34 -36.68
CA SER A 367 -6.92 -5.94 -36.45
C SER A 367 -5.52 -5.86 -35.84
N LEU A 368 -5.25 -6.70 -34.83
CA LEU A 368 -3.96 -6.80 -34.20
C LEU A 368 -2.88 -7.30 -35.15
N GLN A 369 -3.21 -8.32 -35.99
CA GLN A 369 -2.31 -8.81 -37.03
C GLN A 369 -1.94 -7.71 -37.99
N ALA A 370 -2.90 -6.93 -38.51
CA ALA A 370 -2.66 -5.81 -39.41
C ALA A 370 -1.76 -4.72 -38.78
N THR A 371 -1.81 -4.57 -37.47
CA THR A 371 -0.99 -3.59 -36.73
C THR A 371 0.46 -4.04 -36.60
N PHE A 372 0.70 -5.27 -36.15
CA PHE A 372 2.03 -5.77 -35.85
C PHE A 372 2.70 -6.49 -37.03
N LEU A 373 1.91 -7.12 -37.89
CA LEU A 373 2.36 -7.94 -39.03
C LEU A 373 1.70 -7.48 -40.33
N PRO A 374 1.87 -6.20 -40.75
CA PRO A 374 1.21 -5.64 -41.92
C PRO A 374 1.63 -6.36 -43.19
N GLU A 375 0.70 -6.47 -44.16
CA GLU A 375 1.00 -7.01 -45.46
C GLU A 375 2.03 -6.18 -46.22
N GLY A 376 2.92 -6.85 -46.99
CA GLY A 376 3.95 -6.19 -47.80
C GLY A 376 5.22 -5.76 -47.02
N ARG A 377 5.26 -5.93 -45.70
CA ARG A 377 6.46 -5.72 -44.89
C ARG A 377 6.90 -7.04 -44.28
N PRO A 378 8.15 -7.49 -44.48
CA PRO A 378 8.66 -8.69 -43.84
C PRO A 378 8.64 -8.47 -42.31
N PRO A 379 8.03 -9.38 -41.56
CA PRO A 379 7.94 -9.26 -40.08
C PRO A 379 9.31 -9.43 -39.42
N GLN A 380 9.48 -8.70 -38.33
CA GLN A 380 10.59 -8.93 -37.41
C GLN A 380 10.21 -9.96 -36.36
N GLU A 381 11.16 -10.71 -35.84
CA GLU A 381 10.94 -11.68 -34.77
C GLU A 381 10.18 -11.08 -33.58
N GLN A 382 10.54 -9.86 -33.21
CA GLN A 382 9.88 -9.13 -32.12
C GLN A 382 8.41 -8.78 -32.42
N ASP A 383 8.10 -8.41 -33.67
CA ASP A 383 6.69 -8.09 -34.06
C ASP A 383 5.82 -9.34 -33.89
N VAL A 384 6.38 -10.53 -34.22
CA VAL A 384 5.72 -11.83 -34.03
C VAL A 384 5.49 -12.13 -32.55
N LEU A 385 6.52 -12.00 -31.71
CA LEU A 385 6.40 -12.24 -30.27
C LEU A 385 5.43 -11.27 -29.61
N THR A 386 5.46 -9.99 -29.99
CA THR A 386 4.51 -8.98 -29.49
C THR A 386 3.08 -9.31 -29.90
N PHE A 387 2.85 -9.72 -31.16
CA PHE A 387 1.52 -10.17 -31.62
C PHE A 387 1.03 -11.34 -30.78
N LEU A 388 1.83 -12.41 -30.60
CA LEU A 388 1.47 -13.58 -29.81
C LEU A 388 1.17 -13.20 -28.37
N GLN A 389 1.98 -12.34 -27.77
CA GLN A 389 1.77 -11.83 -26.42
C GLN A 389 0.43 -11.11 -26.30
N GLN A 390 0.13 -10.19 -27.20
CA GLN A 390 -1.12 -9.42 -27.15
C GLN A 390 -2.35 -10.30 -27.32
N VAL A 391 -2.33 -11.26 -28.24
CA VAL A 391 -3.42 -12.24 -28.42
C VAL A 391 -3.71 -13.01 -27.13
N LEU A 392 -2.69 -13.41 -26.40
CA LEU A 392 -2.80 -14.19 -25.16
C LEU A 392 -3.13 -13.33 -23.93
N VAL A 393 -2.58 -12.12 -23.84
CA VAL A 393 -2.86 -11.18 -22.74
C VAL A 393 -4.32 -10.75 -22.75
N HIS A 394 -4.86 -10.45 -23.95
CA HIS A 394 -6.29 -10.13 -24.08
C HIS A 394 -7.22 -11.36 -23.97
N GLY A 395 -6.66 -12.55 -23.79
CA GLY A 395 -7.44 -13.77 -23.57
C GLY A 395 -8.22 -14.25 -24.81
N TRP A 396 -7.81 -13.83 -26.02
CA TRP A 396 -8.51 -14.25 -27.24
C TRP A 396 -8.15 -15.67 -27.68
N ALA A 397 -6.99 -16.17 -27.29
CA ALA A 397 -6.60 -17.54 -27.53
C ALA A 397 -6.08 -18.22 -26.25
N GLN A 398 -6.26 -19.55 -26.17
CA GLN A 398 -5.72 -20.39 -25.12
C GLN A 398 -4.23 -20.69 -25.35
N LYS A 399 -3.85 -20.86 -26.62
CA LYS A 399 -2.47 -21.05 -27.07
C LYS A 399 -2.23 -20.28 -28.36
N ALA A 400 -1.05 -19.75 -28.51
CA ALA A 400 -0.62 -19.09 -29.75
C ALA A 400 0.89 -19.33 -29.94
N TRP A 401 1.27 -19.72 -31.17
CA TRP A 401 2.68 -19.82 -31.57
C TRP A 401 2.79 -19.53 -33.05
N ALA A 402 4.01 -19.24 -33.49
CA ALA A 402 4.28 -19.02 -34.92
C ALA A 402 5.41 -19.92 -35.39
N GLU A 403 5.33 -20.37 -36.64
CA GLU A 403 6.35 -21.20 -37.28
C GLU A 403 6.68 -20.67 -38.67
N VAL A 404 7.94 -20.73 -39.07
CA VAL A 404 8.33 -20.47 -40.46
C VAL A 404 8.11 -21.72 -41.27
N ASP A 405 7.03 -21.75 -42.05
CA ASP A 405 6.68 -22.86 -42.94
C ASP A 405 7.45 -22.71 -44.29
N ARG A 406 8.23 -23.75 -44.61
CA ARG A 406 9.01 -23.85 -45.85
C ARG A 406 8.61 -25.02 -46.73
N ALA A 407 7.55 -25.76 -46.33
CA ALA A 407 7.20 -27.02 -46.98
C ALA A 407 6.44 -26.87 -48.31
N ALA A 408 5.69 -25.78 -48.50
CA ALA A 408 4.73 -25.64 -49.61
C ALA A 408 5.04 -24.45 -50.57
N GLY A 409 6.30 -24.04 -50.70
CA GLY A 409 6.66 -22.92 -51.58
C GLY A 409 7.52 -21.85 -50.92
N PRO A 410 7.36 -20.58 -51.28
CA PRO A 410 8.11 -19.52 -50.64
C PRO A 410 7.80 -19.47 -49.14
N PRO A 411 8.82 -19.23 -48.27
CA PRO A 411 8.63 -19.28 -46.84
C PRO A 411 7.51 -18.35 -46.36
N GLN A 412 6.58 -18.90 -45.56
CA GLN A 412 5.50 -18.16 -44.94
C GLN A 412 5.55 -18.26 -43.42
N LEU A 413 5.09 -17.22 -42.74
CA LEU A 413 4.90 -17.26 -41.30
C LEU A 413 3.50 -17.81 -40.99
N ALA A 414 3.42 -19.03 -40.42
CA ALA A 414 2.18 -19.64 -39.99
C ALA A 414 1.93 -19.28 -38.53
N LEU A 415 0.84 -18.53 -38.25
CA LEU A 415 0.37 -18.16 -36.91
C LEU A 415 -0.67 -19.19 -36.47
N HIS A 416 -0.34 -20.03 -35.50
CA HIS A 416 -1.21 -21.04 -34.95
C HIS A 416 -1.93 -20.51 -33.73
N LEU A 417 -3.28 -20.60 -33.77
CA LEU A 417 -4.14 -20.08 -32.72
C LEU A 417 -5.11 -21.18 -32.25
N VAL A 418 -5.11 -21.47 -30.96
CA VAL A 418 -6.12 -22.33 -30.31
C VAL A 418 -7.02 -21.41 -29.50
N LEU A 419 -8.25 -21.24 -29.96
CA LEU A 419 -9.20 -20.32 -29.31
C LEU A 419 -9.87 -20.99 -28.11
N TYR A 420 -10.31 -20.18 -27.14
CA TYR A 420 -11.11 -20.69 -26.04
C TYR A 420 -12.49 -21.18 -26.52
N PRO A 421 -13.01 -22.29 -26.01
CA PRO A 421 -14.39 -22.71 -26.32
C PRO A 421 -15.42 -21.81 -25.63
N PRO A 422 -16.71 -21.90 -26.06
CA PRO A 422 -17.78 -21.14 -25.44
C PRO A 422 -18.09 -21.61 -24.02
N VAL A 423 -18.53 -20.69 -23.17
CA VAL A 423 -19.00 -20.97 -21.81
C VAL A 423 -20.34 -21.66 -21.86
N LYS A 424 -20.41 -22.90 -21.36
CA LYS A 424 -21.65 -23.70 -21.34
C LYS A 424 -22.39 -23.67 -20.02
N SER A 425 -21.66 -23.57 -18.90
CA SER A 425 -22.23 -23.52 -17.55
C SER A 425 -21.35 -22.76 -16.59
N VAL A 426 -21.97 -22.26 -15.51
CA VAL A 426 -21.29 -21.60 -14.40
C VAL A 426 -21.68 -22.28 -13.09
N ASP A 427 -20.69 -22.82 -12.39
CA ASP A 427 -20.84 -23.45 -11.07
C ASP A 427 -20.32 -22.50 -10.00
N LEU A 428 -21.13 -22.26 -8.96
CA LEU A 428 -20.81 -21.34 -7.87
C LEU A 428 -20.70 -22.09 -6.53
N GLU A 429 -19.52 -22.13 -5.98
CA GLU A 429 -19.22 -22.54 -4.60
C GLU A 429 -18.91 -21.29 -3.77
N VAL A 430 -19.95 -20.53 -3.46
CA VAL A 430 -19.82 -19.23 -2.80
C VAL A 430 -20.85 -19.12 -1.66
N PRO A 431 -20.55 -18.40 -0.58
CA PRO A 431 -21.53 -18.09 0.46
C PRO A 431 -22.81 -17.49 -0.14
N PRO A 432 -24.00 -17.87 0.38
CA PRO A 432 -25.27 -17.38 -0.17
C PRO A 432 -25.36 -15.87 -0.28
N ALA A 433 -24.84 -15.13 0.71
CA ALA A 433 -24.85 -13.68 0.74
C ALA A 433 -24.06 -13.00 -0.40
N TRP A 434 -23.13 -13.71 -1.03
CA TRP A 434 -22.27 -13.17 -2.11
C TRP A 434 -22.73 -13.57 -3.50
N ARG A 435 -23.68 -14.52 -3.59
CA ARG A 435 -24.10 -15.16 -4.84
C ARG A 435 -24.56 -14.17 -5.90
N ASP A 436 -25.43 -13.24 -5.53
CA ASP A 436 -25.99 -12.27 -6.47
C ASP A 436 -24.93 -11.31 -7.02
N ARG A 437 -24.00 -10.88 -6.18
CA ARG A 437 -22.85 -10.05 -6.60
C ARG A 437 -21.98 -10.79 -7.60
N VAL A 438 -21.63 -12.04 -7.31
CA VAL A 438 -20.82 -12.89 -8.21
C VAL A 438 -21.52 -13.07 -9.54
N LEU A 439 -22.81 -13.41 -9.54
CA LEU A 439 -23.60 -13.57 -10.75
C LEU A 439 -23.70 -12.29 -11.58
N ALA A 440 -23.90 -11.15 -10.93
CA ALA A 440 -23.97 -9.85 -11.61
C ALA A 440 -22.67 -9.51 -12.33
N SER A 441 -21.52 -9.67 -11.68
CA SER A 441 -20.20 -9.41 -12.29
C SER A 441 -19.87 -10.40 -13.41
N LEU A 442 -20.15 -11.70 -13.20
CA LEU A 442 -19.89 -12.73 -14.21
C LEU A 442 -20.79 -12.57 -15.44
N SER A 443 -22.10 -12.34 -15.26
CA SER A 443 -23.04 -12.26 -16.39
C SER A 443 -22.72 -11.12 -17.36
N SER A 444 -22.14 -10.04 -16.86
CA SER A 444 -21.74 -8.90 -17.67
C SER A 444 -20.43 -9.13 -18.45
N ARG A 445 -19.50 -9.94 -17.93
CA ARG A 445 -18.15 -10.12 -18.49
C ARG A 445 -17.90 -11.50 -19.11
N VAL A 446 -18.62 -12.52 -18.63
CA VAL A 446 -18.46 -13.94 -19.05
C VAL A 446 -19.85 -14.54 -19.35
N PRO A 447 -20.56 -14.02 -20.36
CA PRO A 447 -21.93 -14.48 -20.66
C PRO A 447 -21.92 -15.92 -21.18
N LEU A 448 -23.00 -16.68 -20.87
CA LEU A 448 -23.21 -18.02 -21.39
C LEU A 448 -23.32 -18.00 -22.93
N GLY A 449 -22.73 -19.00 -23.58
CA GLY A 449 -22.66 -19.10 -25.03
C GLY A 449 -21.56 -18.27 -25.69
N ALA A 450 -21.00 -17.27 -25.00
CA ALA A 450 -19.87 -16.53 -25.51
C ALA A 450 -18.57 -17.31 -25.32
N ARG A 451 -17.58 -17.03 -26.14
CA ARG A 451 -16.22 -17.58 -26.00
C ARG A 451 -15.62 -17.14 -24.65
N PHE A 452 -15.04 -18.10 -23.91
CA PHE A 452 -14.40 -17.77 -22.65
C PHE A 452 -13.24 -16.80 -22.85
N ASN A 453 -13.15 -15.79 -21.98
CA ASN A 453 -12.03 -14.85 -21.93
C ASN A 453 -11.47 -14.83 -20.51
N PRO A 454 -10.24 -15.33 -20.29
CA PRO A 454 -9.65 -15.40 -18.95
C PRO A 454 -9.33 -14.02 -18.35
N GLU A 455 -9.08 -12.99 -19.17
CA GLU A 455 -8.89 -11.63 -18.68
C GLU A 455 -10.21 -11.06 -18.15
N ALA A 456 -11.29 -11.18 -18.92
CA ALA A 456 -12.62 -10.75 -18.49
C ALA A 456 -13.09 -11.50 -17.23
N PHE A 457 -12.79 -12.81 -17.15
CA PHE A 457 -13.06 -13.61 -15.96
C PHE A 457 -12.24 -13.12 -14.76
N GLY A 458 -10.94 -12.87 -14.95
CA GLY A 458 -10.07 -12.31 -13.91
C GLY A 458 -10.53 -10.94 -13.41
N GLN A 459 -10.96 -10.07 -14.33
CA GLN A 459 -11.53 -8.76 -13.98
C GLN A 459 -12.84 -8.92 -13.18
N ALA A 460 -13.71 -9.85 -13.55
CA ALA A 460 -14.94 -10.14 -12.80
C ALA A 460 -14.64 -10.58 -11.36
N LEU A 461 -13.67 -11.49 -11.19
CA LEU A 461 -13.24 -11.93 -9.85
C LEU A 461 -12.57 -10.83 -9.04
N SER A 462 -11.70 -10.02 -9.67
CA SER A 462 -11.06 -8.89 -9.00
C SER A 462 -12.10 -7.90 -8.46
N GLU A 463 -13.08 -7.53 -9.28
CA GLU A 463 -14.18 -6.64 -8.89
C GLU A 463 -15.00 -7.19 -7.72
N VAL A 464 -15.31 -8.48 -7.75
CA VAL A 464 -16.05 -9.16 -6.67
C VAL A 464 -15.21 -9.14 -5.39
N ILE A 465 -13.94 -9.57 -5.45
CA ILE A 465 -13.07 -9.64 -4.28
C ILE A 465 -12.80 -8.24 -3.72
N TYR A 466 -12.52 -7.25 -4.58
CA TYR A 466 -12.37 -5.86 -4.15
C TYR A 466 -13.62 -5.39 -3.39
N GLY A 467 -14.80 -5.62 -3.94
CA GLY A 467 -16.05 -5.26 -3.28
C GLY A 467 -16.24 -5.97 -1.94
N LEU A 468 -15.93 -7.26 -1.84
CA LEU A 468 -16.03 -8.02 -0.59
C LEU A 468 -15.02 -7.57 0.47
N VAL A 469 -13.79 -7.24 0.07
CA VAL A 469 -12.79 -6.66 0.97
C VAL A 469 -13.27 -5.32 1.51
N MET A 470 -13.85 -4.48 0.66
CA MET A 470 -14.42 -3.19 1.08
C MET A 470 -15.67 -3.33 1.95
N ASP A 471 -16.42 -4.44 1.82
CA ASP A 471 -17.60 -4.78 2.63
C ASP A 471 -17.26 -5.71 3.81
N ASP A 472 -16.03 -5.58 4.31
CA ASP A 472 -15.58 -6.20 5.56
C ASP A 472 -15.32 -7.71 5.53
N ALA A 473 -14.93 -8.26 4.36
CA ALA A 473 -14.40 -9.61 4.22
C ALA A 473 -12.92 -9.59 3.76
N PRO A 474 -11.97 -9.14 4.61
CA PRO A 474 -10.62 -8.79 4.19
C PRO A 474 -9.79 -9.99 3.73
N LEU A 475 -10.14 -11.23 4.09
CA LEU A 475 -9.36 -12.43 3.76
C LEU A 475 -9.98 -13.28 2.65
N VAL A 476 -11.00 -12.80 1.95
CA VAL A 476 -11.64 -13.56 0.87
C VAL A 476 -10.64 -13.93 -0.23
N ASP A 477 -10.71 -15.18 -0.73
CA ASP A 477 -9.90 -15.68 -1.86
C ASP A 477 -10.74 -16.44 -2.88
N ALA A 478 -10.17 -16.67 -4.06
CA ALA A 478 -10.81 -17.35 -5.17
C ALA A 478 -10.10 -18.66 -5.58
N ARG A 479 -9.29 -19.25 -4.70
CA ARG A 479 -8.57 -20.50 -4.99
C ARG A 479 -9.53 -21.63 -5.38
N GLY A 480 -9.22 -22.30 -6.47
CA GLY A 480 -10.07 -23.34 -7.05
C GLY A 480 -11.07 -22.81 -8.08
N SER A 481 -11.13 -21.49 -8.31
CA SER A 481 -11.86 -20.91 -9.45
C SER A 481 -11.10 -21.14 -10.75
N GLY A 482 -11.82 -21.26 -11.87
CA GLY A 482 -11.21 -21.45 -13.18
C GLY A 482 -12.21 -21.84 -14.25
N PHE A 483 -11.67 -22.11 -15.43
CA PHE A 483 -12.41 -22.56 -16.58
C PHE A 483 -11.86 -23.91 -17.07
N ASP A 484 -12.76 -24.86 -17.31
CA ASP A 484 -12.44 -26.16 -17.92
C ASP A 484 -12.75 -26.12 -19.42
N PRO A 485 -11.74 -26.10 -20.28
CA PRO A 485 -11.94 -26.03 -21.73
C PRO A 485 -12.62 -27.29 -22.31
N ALA A 486 -12.46 -28.46 -21.67
CA ALA A 486 -13.03 -29.70 -22.17
C ALA A 486 -14.56 -29.73 -22.00
N THR A 487 -15.07 -29.21 -20.91
CA THR A 487 -16.51 -29.18 -20.60
C THR A 487 -17.17 -27.85 -20.94
N GLY A 488 -16.40 -26.77 -21.09
CA GLY A 488 -16.92 -25.40 -21.23
C GLY A 488 -17.48 -24.82 -19.92
N ARG A 489 -17.05 -25.34 -18.77
CA ARG A 489 -17.55 -25.00 -17.45
C ARG A 489 -16.68 -23.94 -16.79
N VAL A 490 -17.30 -22.86 -16.31
CA VAL A 490 -16.70 -21.91 -15.40
C VAL A 490 -17.03 -22.33 -13.97
N ARG A 491 -16.02 -22.46 -13.11
CA ARG A 491 -16.20 -22.71 -11.68
C ARG A 491 -15.71 -21.48 -10.92
N VAL A 492 -16.54 -20.99 -10.01
CA VAL A 492 -16.15 -19.91 -9.07
C VAL A 492 -16.26 -20.43 -7.65
N VAL A 493 -15.16 -20.38 -6.94
CA VAL A 493 -15.04 -20.77 -5.54
C VAL A 493 -14.59 -19.54 -4.76
N LEU A 494 -15.40 -19.08 -3.82
CA LEU A 494 -14.99 -18.03 -2.89
C LEU A 494 -14.93 -18.61 -1.48
N ARG A 495 -13.78 -18.42 -0.84
CA ARG A 495 -13.51 -18.88 0.52
C ARG A 495 -13.19 -17.69 1.42
N GLU A 496 -13.50 -17.85 2.69
CA GLU A 496 -13.16 -16.89 3.72
C GLU A 496 -12.46 -17.61 4.87
N PRO A 497 -11.14 -17.45 5.01
CA PRO A 497 -10.39 -18.02 6.12
C PRO A 497 -10.93 -17.55 7.46
N ARG A 498 -10.86 -18.45 8.47
CA ARG A 498 -11.33 -18.15 9.82
C ARG A 498 -10.15 -17.85 10.75
N VAL A 499 -10.37 -17.00 11.74
CA VAL A 499 -9.41 -16.81 12.82
C VAL A 499 -9.48 -18.05 13.73
N ALA A 500 -8.39 -18.82 13.81
CA ALA A 500 -8.31 -20.01 14.62
C ALA A 500 -8.05 -19.67 16.09
N SER A 501 -7.11 -18.77 16.35
CA SER A 501 -6.73 -18.35 17.69
C SER A 501 -6.27 -16.89 17.74
N VAL A 502 -6.28 -16.34 18.96
CA VAL A 502 -5.64 -15.06 19.27
C VAL A 502 -4.43 -15.36 20.14
N LYS A 503 -3.26 -14.87 19.73
CA LYS A 503 -1.99 -15.06 20.45
C LYS A 503 -1.44 -13.71 20.90
N VAL A 504 -1.18 -13.56 22.19
CA VAL A 504 -0.58 -12.34 22.76
C VAL A 504 0.91 -12.53 22.91
N GLU A 505 1.71 -11.75 22.20
CA GLU A 505 3.16 -11.71 22.34
C GLU A 505 3.58 -10.89 23.57
N PRO A 506 4.80 -11.11 24.08
CA PRO A 506 5.35 -10.28 25.15
C PRO A 506 5.37 -8.79 24.76
N SER A 507 5.02 -7.93 25.71
CA SER A 507 5.03 -6.48 25.47
C SER A 507 6.46 -5.93 25.40
N GLU A 508 6.66 -5.01 24.46
CA GLU A 508 7.87 -4.18 24.44
C GLU A 508 7.75 -3.10 25.53
N GLY A 509 8.43 -3.30 26.67
CA GLY A 509 8.42 -2.31 27.76
C GLY A 509 7.77 -2.80 29.05
N ARG A 510 6.72 -2.09 29.52
CA ARG A 510 6.00 -2.45 30.76
C ARG A 510 5.23 -3.77 30.55
N PRO A 511 5.27 -4.70 31.52
CA PRO A 511 4.46 -5.92 31.42
C PRO A 511 2.96 -5.59 31.31
N VAL A 512 2.29 -6.22 30.36
CA VAL A 512 0.84 -6.13 30.15
C VAL A 512 0.22 -7.47 30.55
N ASP A 513 -0.99 -7.42 31.04
CA ASP A 513 -1.73 -8.64 31.40
C ASP A 513 -2.25 -9.31 30.10
N ALA A 514 -1.52 -10.33 29.66
CA ALA A 514 -1.86 -11.10 28.47
C ALA A 514 -3.25 -11.77 28.59
N ALA A 515 -3.61 -12.27 29.76
CA ALA A 515 -4.91 -12.93 29.97
C ALA A 515 -6.09 -11.96 29.78
N SER A 516 -5.97 -10.72 30.24
CA SER A 516 -6.97 -9.69 30.00
C SER A 516 -7.08 -9.34 28.51
N LEU A 517 -5.96 -9.28 27.79
CA LEU A 517 -5.97 -9.03 26.34
C LEU A 517 -6.60 -10.19 25.59
N GLU A 518 -6.23 -11.43 25.89
CA GLU A 518 -6.81 -12.62 25.29
C GLU A 518 -8.33 -12.66 25.52
N HIS A 519 -8.80 -12.37 26.72
CA HIS A 519 -10.23 -12.33 27.02
C HIS A 519 -10.97 -11.23 26.22
N LEU A 520 -10.39 -10.05 26.09
CA LEU A 520 -11.00 -8.94 25.33
C LEU A 520 -11.06 -9.24 23.83
N LEU A 521 -10.11 -9.99 23.32
CA LEU A 521 -9.99 -10.33 21.90
C LEU A 521 -10.57 -11.70 21.55
N ALA A 522 -10.90 -12.55 22.52
CA ALA A 522 -11.47 -13.88 22.31
C ALA A 522 -12.66 -13.94 21.35
N PRO A 523 -13.57 -12.94 21.32
CA PRO A 523 -14.67 -12.93 20.34
C PRO A 523 -14.24 -12.83 18.88
N LEU A 524 -12.97 -12.56 18.59
CA LEU A 524 -12.41 -12.57 17.24
C LEU A 524 -12.04 -13.98 16.75
N ALA A 525 -11.90 -14.94 17.68
CA ALA A 525 -11.56 -16.31 17.34
C ALA A 525 -12.77 -17.10 16.84
N HIS A 526 -12.48 -18.19 16.10
CA HIS A 526 -13.45 -19.17 15.59
C HIS A 526 -14.46 -18.66 14.56
N GLY A 527 -14.23 -17.48 13.96
CA GLY A 527 -15.07 -16.89 12.94
C GLY A 527 -14.28 -16.25 11.80
N PRO A 528 -14.98 -15.80 10.74
CA PRO A 528 -14.35 -14.98 9.72
C PRO A 528 -13.91 -13.65 10.32
N LEU A 529 -12.78 -13.14 9.85
CA LEU A 529 -12.30 -11.83 10.28
C LEU A 529 -13.21 -10.73 9.75
N ARG A 530 -13.63 -9.84 10.64
CA ARG A 530 -14.32 -8.60 10.30
C ARG A 530 -13.47 -7.42 10.76
N THR A 531 -13.10 -6.57 9.82
CA THR A 531 -12.18 -5.45 10.08
C THR A 531 -12.76 -4.47 11.07
N ASP A 532 -14.06 -4.18 10.97
CA ASP A 532 -14.76 -3.29 11.88
C ASP A 532 -14.81 -3.85 13.31
N VAL A 533 -15.03 -5.16 13.46
CA VAL A 533 -15.02 -5.86 14.76
C VAL A 533 -13.60 -5.88 15.33
N LEU A 534 -12.59 -6.17 14.49
CA LEU A 534 -11.20 -6.13 14.91
C LEU A 534 -10.81 -4.74 15.43
N GLN A 535 -11.11 -3.68 14.66
CA GLN A 535 -10.79 -2.31 15.06
C GLN A 535 -11.48 -1.91 16.37
N LYS A 536 -12.75 -2.23 16.55
CA LYS A 536 -13.50 -1.98 17.80
C LYS A 536 -12.89 -2.72 18.97
N ARG A 537 -12.51 -3.99 18.78
CA ARG A 537 -11.90 -4.82 19.84
C ARG A 537 -10.49 -4.37 20.19
N VAL A 538 -9.69 -4.02 19.20
CA VAL A 538 -8.34 -3.46 19.39
C VAL A 538 -8.43 -2.14 20.15
N ALA A 539 -9.29 -1.21 19.73
CA ALA A 539 -9.46 0.07 20.42
C ALA A 539 -9.94 -0.11 21.88
N LEU A 540 -10.84 -1.08 22.13
CA LEU A 540 -11.27 -1.43 23.47
C LEU A 540 -10.12 -2.00 24.31
N ALA A 541 -9.31 -2.88 23.74
CA ALA A 541 -8.16 -3.48 24.42
C ALA A 541 -7.11 -2.41 24.73
N GLU A 542 -6.77 -1.54 23.78
CA GLU A 542 -5.86 -0.40 23.97
C GLU A 542 -6.31 0.49 25.14
N TYR A 543 -7.59 0.85 25.17
CA TYR A 543 -8.14 1.66 26.24
C TYR A 543 -8.08 0.99 27.62
N ARG A 544 -8.54 -0.27 27.72
CA ARG A 544 -8.64 -0.98 29.02
C ARG A 544 -7.32 -1.37 29.64
N THR A 545 -6.34 -1.64 28.80
CA THR A 545 -5.01 -2.08 29.27
C THR A 545 -3.96 -0.98 29.20
N HIS A 546 -4.39 0.28 28.99
CA HIS A 546 -3.53 1.45 28.88
C HIS A 546 -2.39 1.23 27.89
N LEU A 547 -2.75 0.80 26.67
CA LEU A 547 -1.80 0.66 25.59
C LEU A 547 -1.75 1.94 24.77
N GLN A 548 -0.56 2.28 24.33
CA GLN A 548 -0.36 3.27 23.30
C GLN A 548 -0.87 2.73 21.96
N ARG A 549 -0.66 1.42 21.76
CA ARG A 549 -1.03 0.70 20.55
C ARG A 549 -1.05 -0.80 20.81
N LEU A 550 -1.95 -1.50 20.14
CA LEU A 550 -1.95 -2.95 20.01
C LEU A 550 -1.66 -3.29 18.55
N ARG A 551 -0.43 -3.73 18.28
CA ARG A 551 -0.07 -4.21 16.94
C ARG A 551 -0.75 -5.55 16.71
N SER A 552 -1.40 -5.72 15.55
CA SER A 552 -2.07 -6.96 15.17
C SER A 552 -1.56 -7.43 13.82
N GLN A 553 -1.25 -8.71 13.71
CA GLN A 553 -0.80 -9.38 12.50
C GLN A 553 -1.57 -10.68 12.31
N LEU A 554 -1.93 -10.98 11.06
CA LEU A 554 -2.51 -12.26 10.68
C LEU A 554 -1.44 -13.17 10.14
N VAL A 555 -1.30 -14.33 10.74
CA VAL A 555 -0.33 -15.35 10.34
C VAL A 555 -1.09 -16.62 9.94
N PRO A 556 -0.73 -17.28 8.83
CA PRO A 556 -1.32 -18.55 8.47
C PRO A 556 -1.15 -19.59 9.59
N ALA A 557 -2.25 -20.20 10.04
CA ALA A 557 -2.22 -21.25 11.05
C ALA A 557 -2.11 -22.66 10.42
N ASP A 558 -2.42 -22.79 9.14
CA ASP A 558 -2.31 -24.03 8.38
C ASP A 558 -1.70 -23.82 6.99
N VAL A 559 -1.24 -24.90 6.37
CA VAL A 559 -0.64 -24.89 5.02
C VAL A 559 -1.68 -24.62 3.93
N ALA A 560 -2.94 -24.97 4.20
CA ALA A 560 -4.04 -24.76 3.25
C ALA A 560 -4.49 -23.30 3.20
N LEU A 561 -4.03 -22.46 4.14
CA LEU A 561 -4.41 -21.05 4.28
C LEU A 561 -5.93 -20.86 4.50
N ASP A 562 -6.57 -21.82 5.15
CA ASP A 562 -8.00 -21.77 5.49
C ASP A 562 -8.24 -21.24 6.91
N THR A 563 -7.16 -21.17 7.71
CA THR A 563 -7.20 -20.61 9.06
C THR A 563 -6.03 -19.63 9.30
N ALA A 564 -6.30 -18.63 10.13
CA ALA A 564 -5.34 -17.60 10.53
C ALA A 564 -5.20 -17.54 12.06
N ASP A 565 -4.01 -17.32 12.55
CA ASP A 565 -3.78 -16.87 13.92
C ASP A 565 -3.69 -15.34 13.92
N LEU A 566 -4.44 -14.71 14.84
CA LEU A 566 -4.31 -13.29 15.11
C LEU A 566 -3.25 -13.10 16.19
N VAL A 567 -2.06 -12.69 15.78
CA VAL A 567 -0.95 -12.39 16.69
C VAL A 567 -1.02 -10.92 17.07
N VAL A 568 -1.02 -10.62 18.36
CA VAL A 568 -1.08 -9.24 18.87
C VAL A 568 0.09 -8.94 19.77
N THR A 569 0.76 -7.81 19.54
CA THR A 569 1.90 -7.35 20.34
C THR A 569 1.52 -6.04 21.03
N PRO A 570 1.38 -6.01 22.37
CA PRO A 570 0.99 -4.82 23.10
C PRO A 570 2.16 -3.85 23.27
N MET A 571 1.91 -2.57 22.99
CA MET A 571 2.80 -1.45 23.23
C MET A 571 2.20 -0.57 24.34
N PRO A 572 2.66 -0.67 25.59
CA PRO A 572 2.07 0.05 26.71
C PRO A 572 2.36 1.54 26.66
N LEU A 573 1.42 2.35 27.20
CA LEU A 573 1.68 3.76 27.49
C LEU A 573 2.75 3.91 28.56
N PRO A 574 3.55 4.98 28.52
CA PRO A 574 4.47 5.32 29.60
C PRO A 574 3.70 5.53 30.90
N ARG A 575 4.31 5.12 32.05
CA ARG A 575 3.65 5.21 33.35
C ARG A 575 3.37 6.65 33.77
N HIS A 576 4.21 7.57 33.36
CA HIS A 576 4.11 8.99 33.70
C HIS A 576 4.20 9.84 32.44
N ARG A 577 3.27 10.77 32.31
CA ARG A 577 3.22 11.69 31.18
C ARG A 577 2.96 13.10 31.70
N VAL A 578 3.65 14.08 31.12
CA VAL A 578 3.49 15.51 31.40
C VAL A 578 3.20 16.21 30.09
N ASP A 579 2.04 16.82 29.97
CA ASP A 579 1.63 17.62 28.83
C ASP A 579 1.75 19.10 29.19
N LEU A 580 2.44 19.88 28.33
CA LEU A 580 2.53 21.32 28.42
C LEU A 580 1.68 21.94 27.30
N SER A 581 0.77 22.82 27.67
CA SER A 581 -0.03 23.59 26.71
C SER A 581 0.39 25.06 26.73
N LEU A 582 0.46 25.65 25.55
CA LEU A 582 0.69 27.09 25.36
C LEU A 582 -0.30 27.56 24.30
N GLY A 583 -1.05 28.61 24.60
CA GLY A 583 -2.02 29.18 23.69
C GLY A 583 -2.07 30.71 23.83
N TYR A 584 -2.72 31.36 22.89
CA TYR A 584 -3.03 32.77 22.95
C TYR A 584 -4.45 32.99 22.50
N GLU A 585 -5.24 33.60 23.36
CA GLU A 585 -6.61 33.99 23.06
C GLU A 585 -6.73 35.51 23.15
N SER A 586 -7.39 36.11 22.14
CA SER A 586 -7.43 37.59 22.03
C SER A 586 -8.02 38.28 23.28
N ASN A 587 -8.96 37.61 23.98
CA ASN A 587 -9.61 38.14 25.16
C ASN A 587 -8.90 37.80 26.48
N LEU A 588 -8.22 36.65 26.53
CA LEU A 588 -7.59 36.13 27.74
C LEU A 588 -6.07 36.29 27.76
N GLY A 589 -5.49 36.69 26.62
CA GLY A 589 -4.03 36.80 26.46
C GLY A 589 -3.35 35.44 26.34
N GLY A 590 -2.07 35.40 26.66
CA GLY A 590 -1.30 34.17 26.70
C GLY A 590 -1.82 33.23 27.80
N GLN A 591 -1.98 31.95 27.46
CA GLN A 591 -2.37 30.89 28.40
C GLN A 591 -1.31 29.81 28.42
N GLY A 592 -1.09 29.22 29.59
CA GLY A 592 -0.19 28.10 29.79
C GLY A 592 -0.79 27.08 30.74
N GLY A 593 -0.59 25.82 30.44
CA GLY A 593 -1.10 24.73 31.26
C GLY A 593 -0.11 23.58 31.36
N LEU A 594 -0.21 22.84 32.45
CA LEU A 594 0.53 21.62 32.72
C LEU A 594 -0.46 20.55 33.18
N VAL A 595 -0.41 19.39 32.53
CA VAL A 595 -1.19 18.22 32.89
C VAL A 595 -0.23 17.06 33.13
N TYR A 596 -0.18 16.57 34.34
CA TYR A 596 0.51 15.32 34.68
C TYR A 596 -0.50 14.18 34.69
N ARG A 597 -0.17 13.07 34.04
CA ARG A 597 -0.94 11.82 34.11
C ARG A 597 -0.04 10.68 34.58
N GLY A 598 -0.47 10.01 35.64
CA GLY A 598 0.16 8.80 36.15
C GLY A 598 -0.76 7.61 36.02
N LEU A 599 -0.26 6.53 35.41
CA LEU A 599 -1.01 5.29 35.17
C LEU A 599 -0.60 4.20 36.20
N ASP A 600 -1.56 3.35 36.60
CA ASP A 600 -1.33 2.22 37.53
C ASP A 600 -0.66 2.62 38.85
N LEU A 601 -1.02 3.75 39.39
CA LEU A 601 -0.55 4.23 40.67
C LEU A 601 -1.34 3.56 41.81
N GLY A 602 -0.75 2.53 42.40
CA GLY A 602 -1.36 1.75 43.49
C GLY A 602 -2.13 0.52 43.03
N PHE A 603 -3.12 0.69 42.16
CA PHE A 603 -3.92 -0.41 41.58
C PHE A 603 -3.89 -0.38 40.07
N ARG A 604 -3.98 -1.55 39.42
CA ARG A 604 -4.04 -1.67 37.97
C ARG A 604 -5.26 -0.95 37.40
N GLY A 605 -5.07 -0.20 36.34
CA GLY A 605 -6.12 0.55 35.66
C GLY A 605 -6.49 1.88 36.31
N THR A 606 -5.82 2.29 37.37
CA THR A 606 -6.03 3.62 37.96
C THR A 606 -5.27 4.68 37.18
N GLU A 607 -5.91 5.83 37.00
CA GLU A 607 -5.31 7.02 36.40
C GLU A 607 -5.38 8.19 37.40
N LEU A 608 -4.24 8.80 37.65
CA LEU A 608 -4.14 10.05 38.39
C LEU A 608 -3.87 11.17 37.40
N GLU A 609 -4.71 12.18 37.39
CA GLU A 609 -4.49 13.41 36.62
C GLU A 609 -4.30 14.60 37.57
N LEU A 610 -3.21 15.32 37.42
CA LEU A 610 -2.96 16.62 38.04
C LEU A 610 -2.94 17.66 36.92
N ARG A 611 -3.77 18.69 37.05
CA ARG A 611 -3.86 19.78 36.10
C ARG A 611 -3.60 21.10 36.79
N ALA A 612 -2.80 21.94 36.17
CA ALA A 612 -2.64 23.35 36.51
C ALA A 612 -2.65 24.18 35.23
N ALA A 613 -3.45 25.21 35.18
CA ALA A 613 -3.49 26.13 34.05
C ALA A 613 -3.63 27.58 34.53
N ARG A 614 -3.08 28.51 33.73
CA ARG A 614 -3.10 29.93 34.03
C ARG A 614 -3.21 30.74 32.74
N ASN A 615 -4.07 31.71 32.78
CA ASN A 615 -4.10 32.79 31.80
C ASN A 615 -4.09 34.16 32.53
N ARG A 616 -4.31 35.23 31.82
CA ARG A 616 -4.26 36.60 32.38
C ARG A 616 -5.32 36.82 33.50
N LEU A 617 -6.47 36.18 33.37
CA LEU A 617 -7.63 36.43 34.24
C LEU A 617 -7.94 35.27 35.18
N GLN A 618 -7.46 34.04 34.90
CA GLN A 618 -7.84 32.83 35.60
C GLN A 618 -6.66 31.94 35.90
N GLU A 619 -6.65 31.38 37.09
CA GLU A 619 -5.80 30.29 37.53
C GLU A 619 -6.69 29.10 37.93
N GLN A 620 -6.35 27.92 37.48
CA GLN A 620 -7.09 26.70 37.85
C GLN A 620 -6.13 25.56 38.23
N ALA A 621 -6.51 24.78 39.19
CA ALA A 621 -5.82 23.54 39.53
C ALA A 621 -6.85 22.46 39.84
N SER A 622 -6.59 21.22 39.40
CA SER A 622 -7.44 20.07 39.72
C SER A 622 -6.60 18.80 39.87
N LEU A 623 -7.11 17.91 40.68
CA LEU A 623 -6.65 16.54 40.85
C LEU A 623 -7.84 15.64 40.56
N ALA A 624 -7.67 14.68 39.64
CA ALA A 624 -8.68 13.68 39.34
C ALA A 624 -8.06 12.28 39.55
N LEU A 625 -8.79 11.43 40.20
CA LEU A 625 -8.43 10.03 40.35
C LEU A 625 -9.54 9.19 39.73
N ARG A 626 -9.17 8.37 38.75
CA ARG A 626 -10.11 7.57 37.96
C ARG A 626 -9.86 6.08 38.20
N TRP A 627 -10.92 5.33 38.39
CA TRP A 627 -10.91 3.87 38.47
C TRP A 627 -11.84 3.29 37.40
N PRO A 628 -11.37 2.42 36.54
CA PRO A 628 -12.25 1.68 35.67
C PRO A 628 -13.09 0.70 36.48
N VAL A 629 -14.41 0.76 36.40
CA VAL A 629 -15.35 -0.12 37.06
C VAL A 629 -16.24 -0.82 36.06
N GLY A 630 -16.31 -2.15 36.16
CA GLY A 630 -17.25 -2.92 35.33
C GLY A 630 -16.70 -3.44 34.01
N LEU A 631 -17.55 -4.21 33.31
CA LEU A 631 -17.23 -4.90 32.06
C LEU A 631 -17.42 -4.03 30.80
N ALA A 632 -18.12 -2.90 30.92
CA ALA A 632 -18.36 -2.03 29.79
C ALA A 632 -17.20 -1.05 29.56
N PRO A 633 -16.74 -0.84 28.32
CA PRO A 633 -15.71 0.13 28.02
C PRO A 633 -16.17 1.54 28.40
N GLY A 634 -15.28 2.32 29.00
CA GLY A 634 -15.56 3.69 29.37
C GLY A 634 -16.45 3.89 30.59
N THR A 635 -16.69 2.85 31.38
CA THR A 635 -17.37 2.99 32.68
C THR A 635 -16.35 3.07 33.81
N GLY A 636 -16.54 3.95 34.77
CA GLY A 636 -15.65 4.11 35.90
C GLY A 636 -16.16 5.09 36.95
N LEU A 637 -15.39 5.21 38.00
CA LEU A 637 -15.58 6.23 39.01
C LEU A 637 -14.45 7.26 38.91
N GLU A 638 -14.81 8.52 38.94
CA GLU A 638 -13.87 9.63 39.01
C GLU A 638 -14.15 10.42 40.29
N VAL A 639 -13.11 10.64 41.06
CA VAL A 639 -13.14 11.62 42.14
C VAL A 639 -12.27 12.78 41.72
N ARG A 640 -12.86 13.94 41.63
CA ARG A 640 -12.16 15.17 41.24
C ARG A 640 -12.22 16.20 42.35
N PHE A 641 -11.06 16.76 42.68
CA PHE A 641 -10.94 17.94 43.52
C PHE A 641 -10.37 19.05 42.67
N GLY A 642 -11.00 20.19 42.68
CA GLY A 642 -10.56 21.32 41.85
C GLY A 642 -10.83 22.65 42.52
N GLY A 643 -10.19 23.65 41.97
CA GLY A 643 -10.47 25.00 42.32
C GLY A 643 -9.96 25.95 41.24
N TRP A 644 -10.60 27.06 41.13
CA TRP A 644 -10.17 28.12 40.25
C TRP A 644 -10.19 29.45 40.97
N ARG A 645 -9.34 30.35 40.54
CA ARG A 645 -9.29 31.72 41.00
C ARG A 645 -9.38 32.64 39.80
N GLN A 646 -10.35 33.55 39.83
CA GLN A 646 -10.52 34.53 38.76
C GLN A 646 -10.22 35.95 39.25
N ARG A 647 -9.50 36.69 38.46
CA ARG A 647 -9.28 38.13 38.67
C ARG A 647 -10.47 38.83 38.00
N ILE A 648 -11.25 39.54 38.81
CA ILE A 648 -12.32 40.37 38.31
C ILE A 648 -11.72 41.72 37.94
N VAL A 649 -11.69 42.03 36.65
CA VAL A 649 -11.26 43.33 36.13
C VAL A 649 -12.50 44.14 35.86
N ASP A 650 -12.55 45.31 36.46
CA ASP A 650 -13.62 46.25 36.21
C ASP A 650 -13.60 46.65 34.72
N PRO A 651 -14.72 46.47 33.99
CA PRO A 651 -14.78 46.80 32.56
C PRO A 651 -14.55 48.28 32.28
N VAL A 652 -14.88 49.17 33.24
CA VAL A 652 -14.64 50.60 33.12
C VAL A 652 -13.15 50.98 33.28
N ALA A 653 -12.46 50.30 34.19
CA ALA A 653 -11.02 50.48 34.35
C ALA A 653 -10.22 49.91 33.13
N TRP A 654 -10.78 48.94 32.43
CA TRP A 654 -10.14 48.39 31.22
C TRP A 654 -10.23 49.36 30.01
N ALA A 655 -11.38 50.07 29.94
CA ALA A 655 -11.62 51.04 28.86
C ALA A 655 -10.93 52.40 29.09
N ARG A 656 -10.49 52.74 30.34
CA ARG A 656 -9.86 53.97 30.70
C ARG A 656 -8.68 53.77 31.68
N PRO A 657 -7.49 53.41 31.16
CA PRO A 657 -6.28 53.12 31.98
C PRO A 657 -5.87 54.29 32.91
N GLU A 658 -6.17 55.50 32.53
CA GLU A 658 -5.88 56.70 33.29
C GLU A 658 -6.65 56.83 34.61
N LEU A 659 -7.71 56.06 34.80
CA LEU A 659 -8.53 56.05 36.03
C LEU A 659 -8.08 54.95 37.03
N GLN A 660 -6.99 54.24 36.78
CA GLN A 660 -6.44 53.23 37.71
C GLN A 660 -5.78 53.84 38.94
N GLY A 661 -6.56 54.56 39.72
CA GLY A 661 -6.15 54.99 41.06
C GLY A 661 -6.51 53.91 42.08
N GLY A 662 -5.57 52.97 42.36
CA GLY A 662 -5.43 52.31 43.65
C GLY A 662 -6.55 51.38 44.16
N GLN A 663 -7.44 50.85 43.31
CA GLN A 663 -8.42 49.86 43.77
C GLN A 663 -7.80 48.46 43.82
N PRO A 664 -7.95 47.70 44.88
CA PRO A 664 -7.43 46.34 44.96
C PRO A 664 -8.12 45.42 43.94
N ASP A 665 -7.33 44.69 43.20
CA ASP A 665 -7.84 43.64 42.34
C ASP A 665 -8.73 42.65 43.12
N SER A 666 -10.00 42.63 42.79
CA SER A 666 -10.92 41.67 43.39
C SER A 666 -10.64 40.29 42.85
N ARG A 667 -10.33 39.34 43.71
CA ARG A 667 -10.10 37.93 43.33
C ARG A 667 -11.20 37.09 43.90
N MET A 668 -11.87 36.33 43.04
CA MET A 668 -12.84 35.32 43.44
C MET A 668 -12.21 33.95 43.31
N GLY A 669 -12.30 33.14 44.32
CA GLY A 669 -11.84 31.72 44.30
C GLY A 669 -12.99 30.81 44.65
N VAL A 670 -13.07 29.69 43.95
CA VAL A 670 -14.03 28.62 44.22
C VAL A 670 -13.25 27.31 44.33
N PHE A 671 -13.57 26.52 45.33
CA PHE A 671 -13.10 25.15 45.49
C PHE A 671 -14.28 24.23 45.37
N ASP A 672 -14.18 23.23 44.53
CA ASP A 672 -15.17 22.20 44.33
C ASP A 672 -14.61 20.80 44.53
N ALA A 673 -15.46 19.89 44.95
CA ALA A 673 -15.14 18.46 45.01
C ALA A 673 -16.29 17.70 44.37
N ASP A 674 -16.00 17.00 43.28
CA ASP A 674 -16.99 16.23 42.57
C ASP A 674 -16.71 14.73 42.67
N LEU A 675 -17.76 13.98 42.95
CA LEU A 675 -17.78 12.54 42.75
C LEU A 675 -18.63 12.25 41.51
N ARG A 676 -17.99 11.72 40.47
CA ARG A 676 -18.68 11.40 39.22
C ARG A 676 -18.60 9.91 38.94
N ALA A 677 -19.76 9.28 38.72
CA ALA A 677 -19.82 8.05 37.99
C ALA A 677 -19.88 8.44 36.49
N PHE A 678 -18.96 7.96 35.71
CA PHE A 678 -18.96 8.27 34.29
C PHE A 678 -19.19 7.02 33.45
N VAL A 679 -19.97 7.19 32.41
CA VAL A 679 -20.09 6.25 31.32
C VAL A 679 -19.57 6.96 30.09
N ARG A 680 -18.39 6.57 29.62
CA ARG A 680 -17.84 7.09 28.38
C ARG A 680 -18.47 6.29 27.24
N PHE A 681 -19.47 6.86 26.58
CA PHE A 681 -20.01 6.28 25.36
C PHE A 681 -18.96 6.47 24.26
N GLY A 682 -18.21 5.41 23.93
CA GLY A 682 -17.57 5.34 22.62
C GLY A 682 -18.66 5.45 21.56
N ASN A 683 -18.42 6.17 20.45
CA ASN A 683 -19.32 6.14 19.31
C ASN A 683 -19.54 4.67 18.90
N LEU A 684 -20.60 4.08 19.39
CA LEU A 684 -21.26 2.98 18.74
C LEU A 684 -21.80 3.60 17.45
N GLY A 685 -21.01 3.49 16.38
CA GLY A 685 -21.49 3.87 15.06
C GLY A 685 -22.84 3.21 14.89
N THR A 686 -23.85 4.01 14.81
CA THR A 686 -25.16 3.60 14.32
C THR A 686 -24.92 3.06 12.93
N GLY A 687 -25.28 1.81 12.71
CA GLY A 687 -25.12 0.92 11.60
C GLY A 687 -25.31 1.48 10.22
#